data_ae932ffdb602ba1552b0f7959c7d2d13
#
_entry.id   ae932ffdb602ba1552b0f7959c7d2d13
#
_cell.length_a   1.000
_cell.length_b   1.000
_cell.length_c   1.000
_cell.angle_alpha   90.00
_cell.angle_beta   90.00
_cell.angle_gamma   90.00
#
_symmetry.space_group_name_H-M   'P 1'
#
loop_
_entity.id
_entity.type
_entity.pdbx_description
1 polymer ?
#
loop_
_entity_poly.entity_id
_entity_poly.type
_entity_poly.pdbx_seq_one_letter_code
_entity_poly.pdbx_strand_id
1 'polypeptide(L)'
;MPVIISLAILAMALHALSSQFTDHGYRQIRHAFRALGAGQIALTLLLGLSSYACLVGFDWVGLKRTGKQLHPARVGITAFMAHAVGQTLGFAALTGGAVRLRGYGSVGLTLAEIGQVVLMSTLGFIFGAWVLLGLALLLEPEAAARALPITAQAIRIAGIALLVGYSAMLALVGKQGREFGIRTHRFWLPDRTTVLGVTALSVVELGLAAAAFYVLLPPDPGTGYFGFIGIWLVAVVAGLISTVPAGLGVFEWSLLKLLPHVTPAAVLAAALAYRVTYYIVPLLISVAMAAASGLRAPVRVGASTARTVWKTLRPWLPQILALAVFAVGAALVIDGTLPTPRARQEVAPLPLIETSHLLVSLGGMMLLLIGQGLQRRSHAAWVLALGVCLLLPPLALLRGSHISVSLSAALAAVALWAARREFYRQGALLDEAWSWRWLSNLGLVLVATFWLLFFVYSHVEYSNDLWWQFATSANAPRALRAALILCVGVIVFGMARLLRGGRRPMPAADAQTLQTLAPILATSTDTQACLALTGDKAFLLDEQRRGFVMMQRYGGSLISMGDPVGPPEVACALIWRFREEADHMGLRPVFYQVGERYWQTYLDMGLTLVKLGEEAIVPLEGFTLEGRDRADLRQAWNRGKRGGLSFRMLPPEQVEEVLPRLAEVSEQWLEEKSGEEKGFSLGSFDPDYLRRFPVAVAEVEGQIVAFANVWWAPAGGELSVDLMRHSAQAPKGTMDFLFIELFLWGQANGYTRFSLGMAPLSGLAEHRLAGRWNRFASLVARHGERFYGFSGLRRFKSKFAPTWRPRYLVAPGGMHLPAALLDVTRLISADPGRQE
;
A
#
# COMPACT_ATOMS: atom_id res chain seq x y z
N MET A 1 4.03 -17.75 -4.09
CA MET A 1 3.57 -19.13 -3.98
C MET A 1 2.19 -19.31 -3.31
N PRO A 2 1.87 -18.83 -2.10
CA PRO A 2 0.55 -19.09 -1.48
C PRO A 2 -0.65 -18.65 -2.33
N VAL A 3 -0.57 -17.49 -2.98
CA VAL A 3 -1.66 -16.94 -3.83
C VAL A 3 -1.91 -17.83 -5.06
N ILE A 4 -0.88 -18.36 -5.69
CA ILE A 4 -1.01 -19.23 -6.87
C ILE A 4 -1.66 -20.57 -6.46
N ILE A 5 -1.27 -21.12 -5.32
CA ILE A 5 -1.87 -22.34 -4.78
C ILE A 5 -3.34 -22.12 -4.44
N SER A 6 -3.68 -21.00 -3.77
CA SER A 6 -5.06 -20.63 -3.46
C SER A 6 -5.92 -20.44 -4.72
N LEU A 7 -5.37 -19.80 -5.76
CA LEU A 7 -6.04 -19.63 -7.05
C LEU A 7 -6.22 -20.98 -7.79
N ALA A 8 -5.23 -21.86 -7.72
CA ALA A 8 -5.33 -23.21 -8.31
C ALA A 8 -6.38 -24.05 -7.59
N ILE A 9 -6.43 -24.01 -6.25
CA ILE A 9 -7.46 -24.70 -5.46
C ILE A 9 -8.85 -24.12 -5.74
N LEU A 10 -8.97 -22.78 -5.83
CA LEU A 10 -10.21 -22.13 -6.21
C LEU A 10 -10.66 -22.52 -7.61
N ALA A 11 -9.76 -22.53 -8.59
CA ALA A 11 -10.04 -22.95 -9.96
C ALA A 11 -10.47 -24.43 -10.04
N MET A 12 -9.79 -25.31 -9.27
CA MET A 12 -10.17 -26.72 -9.16
C MET A 12 -11.54 -26.89 -8.51
N ALA A 13 -11.83 -26.16 -7.43
CA ALA A 13 -13.12 -26.19 -6.76
C ALA A 13 -14.25 -25.66 -7.65
N LEU A 14 -13.99 -24.57 -8.39
CA LEU A 14 -14.94 -24.02 -9.36
C LEU A 14 -15.16 -24.98 -10.55
N HIS A 15 -14.12 -25.64 -11.05
CA HIS A 15 -14.22 -26.64 -12.10
C HIS A 15 -15.01 -27.87 -11.62
N ALA A 16 -14.73 -28.39 -10.41
CA ALA A 16 -15.47 -29.48 -9.81
C ALA A 16 -16.94 -29.09 -9.50
N LEU A 17 -17.20 -27.83 -9.18
CA LEU A 17 -18.56 -27.28 -9.05
C LEU A 17 -19.24 -27.23 -10.41
N SER A 18 -18.58 -26.73 -11.45
CA SER A 18 -19.15 -26.61 -12.80
C SER A 18 -19.54 -27.96 -13.38
N SER A 19 -18.78 -29.02 -13.11
CA SER A 19 -19.06 -30.39 -13.58
C SER A 19 -20.30 -31.02 -12.92
N GLN A 20 -20.80 -30.47 -11.81
CA GLN A 20 -22.03 -30.91 -11.12
C GLN A 20 -23.29 -30.20 -11.62
N PHE A 21 -23.14 -29.12 -12.44
CA PHE A 21 -24.25 -28.37 -12.97
C PHE A 21 -24.58 -28.85 -14.38
N THR A 22 -25.65 -29.63 -14.50
CA THR A 22 -26.34 -29.88 -15.77
C THR A 22 -27.12 -28.65 -16.19
N ASP A 23 -27.63 -28.66 -17.41
CA ASP A 23 -28.29 -27.56 -18.15
C ASP A 23 -29.40 -26.77 -17.43
N HIS A 24 -29.85 -27.21 -16.28
CA HIS A 24 -30.93 -26.57 -15.49
C HIS A 24 -30.49 -25.99 -14.16
N GLY A 25 -29.20 -26.06 -13.79
CA GLY A 25 -28.68 -25.79 -12.46
C GLY A 25 -28.98 -24.39 -11.90
N TYR A 26 -28.81 -23.32 -12.69
CA TYR A 26 -29.09 -21.95 -12.23
C TYR A 26 -30.55 -21.71 -11.90
N ARG A 27 -31.47 -22.21 -12.74
CA ARG A 27 -32.94 -22.08 -12.49
C ARG A 27 -33.34 -22.82 -11.22
N GLN A 28 -32.75 -24.00 -11.00
CA GLN A 28 -33.02 -24.82 -9.82
C GLN A 28 -32.48 -24.16 -8.54
N ILE A 29 -31.26 -23.62 -8.55
CA ILE A 29 -30.67 -22.86 -7.40
C ILE A 29 -31.53 -21.65 -7.08
N ARG A 30 -31.93 -20.87 -8.08
CA ARG A 30 -32.77 -19.69 -7.90
C ARG A 30 -34.16 -20.09 -7.35
N HIS A 31 -34.72 -21.20 -7.79
CA HIS A 31 -36.00 -21.71 -7.27
C HIS A 31 -35.84 -22.16 -5.81
N ALA A 32 -34.77 -22.94 -5.51
CA ALA A 32 -34.47 -23.37 -4.14
C ALA A 32 -34.21 -22.19 -3.20
N PHE A 33 -33.46 -21.16 -3.67
CA PHE A 33 -33.24 -19.95 -2.88
C PHE A 33 -34.52 -19.15 -2.61
N ARG A 34 -35.45 -19.11 -3.57
CA ARG A 34 -36.76 -18.47 -3.40
C ARG A 34 -37.72 -19.26 -2.52
N ALA A 35 -37.51 -20.55 -2.42
CA ALA A 35 -38.28 -21.42 -1.56
C ALA A 35 -37.91 -21.28 -0.07
N LEU A 36 -36.78 -20.65 0.25
CA LEU A 36 -36.38 -20.35 1.63
C LEU A 36 -37.40 -19.37 2.25
N GLY A 37 -38.03 -19.80 3.32
CA GLY A 37 -39.01 -19.01 4.05
C GLY A 37 -38.35 -17.83 4.80
N ALA A 38 -39.09 -16.72 4.91
CA ALA A 38 -38.62 -15.56 5.68
C ALA A 38 -38.30 -15.92 7.14
N GLY A 39 -39.04 -16.87 7.74
CA GLY A 39 -38.79 -17.39 9.09
C GLY A 39 -37.44 -18.14 9.20
N GLN A 40 -37.06 -18.92 8.18
CA GLN A 40 -35.77 -19.61 8.14
C GLN A 40 -34.62 -18.58 8.07
N ILE A 41 -34.76 -17.56 7.25
CA ILE A 41 -33.75 -16.49 7.11
C ILE A 41 -33.60 -15.68 8.41
N ALA A 42 -34.73 -15.35 9.05
CA ALA A 42 -34.74 -14.64 10.33
C ALA A 42 -34.09 -15.47 11.45
N LEU A 43 -34.43 -16.78 11.52
CA LEU A 43 -33.83 -17.69 12.49
C LEU A 43 -32.31 -17.87 12.24
N THR A 44 -31.90 -17.99 10.99
CA THR A 44 -30.48 -18.07 10.60
C THR A 44 -29.70 -16.79 11.01
N LEU A 45 -30.33 -15.62 10.83
CA LEU A 45 -29.72 -14.35 11.29
C LEU A 45 -29.59 -14.30 12.81
N LEU A 46 -30.64 -14.73 13.54
CA LEU A 46 -30.63 -14.76 14.99
C LEU A 46 -29.53 -15.70 15.53
N LEU A 47 -29.43 -16.91 14.98
CA LEU A 47 -28.41 -17.91 15.35
C LEU A 47 -27.01 -17.40 15.00
N GLY A 48 -26.84 -16.79 13.83
CA GLY A 48 -25.58 -16.18 13.40
C GLY A 48 -25.13 -15.05 14.32
N LEU A 49 -26.00 -14.10 14.64
CA LEU A 49 -25.70 -13.02 15.58
C LEU A 49 -25.40 -13.54 17.00
N SER A 50 -26.11 -14.60 17.45
CA SER A 50 -25.81 -15.26 18.72
C SER A 50 -24.44 -15.92 18.72
N SER A 51 -24.02 -16.57 17.62
CA SER A 51 -22.67 -17.09 17.43
C SER A 51 -21.63 -15.96 17.53
N TYR A 52 -21.86 -14.80 16.87
CA TYR A 52 -20.99 -13.63 17.00
C TYR A 52 -20.92 -13.09 18.44
N ALA A 53 -21.99 -13.16 19.21
CA ALA A 53 -21.96 -12.80 20.63
C ALA A 53 -21.02 -13.73 21.43
N CYS A 54 -21.00 -15.03 21.12
CA CYS A 54 -20.03 -15.96 21.69
C CYS A 54 -18.60 -15.63 21.25
N LEU A 55 -18.38 -15.24 19.99
CA LEU A 55 -17.06 -14.81 19.51
C LEU A 55 -16.54 -13.60 20.27
N VAL A 56 -17.38 -12.64 20.65
CA VAL A 56 -17.01 -11.53 21.54
C VAL A 56 -16.54 -12.04 22.90
N GLY A 57 -17.14 -13.14 23.39
CA GLY A 57 -16.76 -13.78 24.66
C GLY A 57 -15.29 -14.22 24.71
N PHE A 58 -14.70 -14.65 23.58
CA PHE A 58 -13.27 -15.02 23.55
C PHE A 58 -12.37 -13.83 23.83
N ASP A 59 -12.69 -12.67 23.28
CA ASP A 59 -11.93 -11.44 23.54
C ASP A 59 -12.02 -11.05 25.03
N TRP A 60 -13.21 -11.23 25.65
CA TRP A 60 -13.39 -11.00 27.09
C TRP A 60 -12.51 -11.90 27.93
N VAL A 61 -12.47 -13.20 27.61
CA VAL A 61 -11.62 -14.15 28.32
C VAL A 61 -10.14 -13.79 28.16
N GLY A 62 -9.72 -13.46 26.94
CA GLY A 62 -8.35 -13.03 26.66
C GLY A 62 -7.95 -11.75 27.40
N LEU A 63 -8.82 -10.76 27.43
CA LEU A 63 -8.60 -9.45 28.07
C LEU A 63 -8.60 -9.51 29.59
N LYS A 64 -9.44 -10.36 30.21
CA LYS A 64 -9.50 -10.51 31.67
C LYS A 64 -8.13 -10.84 32.29
N ARG A 65 -7.24 -11.46 31.51
CA ARG A 65 -5.90 -11.86 31.95
C ARG A 65 -4.84 -10.75 31.82
N THR A 66 -5.11 -9.72 31.02
CA THR A 66 -4.17 -8.60 30.86
C THR A 66 -4.17 -7.63 32.05
N GLY A 67 -5.07 -7.83 33.03
CA GLY A 67 -5.22 -6.95 34.20
C GLY A 67 -5.78 -5.56 33.87
N LYS A 68 -6.04 -5.27 32.60
CA LYS A 68 -6.53 -3.97 32.13
C LYS A 68 -8.06 -4.00 32.01
N GLN A 69 -8.71 -3.09 32.74
CA GLN A 69 -10.16 -2.95 32.64
C GLN A 69 -10.54 -2.09 31.44
N LEU A 70 -11.14 -2.69 30.43
CA LEU A 70 -11.68 -2.00 29.28
C LEU A 70 -13.19 -1.87 29.40
N HIS A 71 -13.74 -0.77 28.86
CA HIS A 71 -15.18 -0.57 28.86
C HIS A 71 -15.87 -1.66 28.00
N PRO A 72 -16.95 -2.32 28.52
CA PRO A 72 -17.63 -3.43 27.84
C PRO A 72 -18.00 -3.16 26.38
N ALA A 73 -18.58 -1.99 26.10
CA ALA A 73 -18.96 -1.62 24.75
C ALA A 73 -17.77 -1.56 23.77
N ARG A 74 -16.58 -1.16 24.24
CA ARG A 74 -15.38 -1.14 23.41
C ARG A 74 -14.93 -2.55 23.06
N VAL A 75 -14.95 -3.45 24.05
CA VAL A 75 -14.60 -4.85 23.81
C VAL A 75 -15.57 -5.47 22.84
N GLY A 76 -16.89 -5.30 23.05
CA GLY A 76 -17.92 -5.82 22.18
C GLY A 76 -17.79 -5.33 20.73
N ILE A 77 -17.63 -4.04 20.52
CA ILE A 77 -17.50 -3.42 19.19
C ILE A 77 -16.20 -3.90 18.51
N THR A 78 -15.07 -3.84 19.19
CA THR A 78 -13.78 -4.22 18.60
C THR A 78 -13.74 -5.71 18.27
N ALA A 79 -14.22 -6.57 19.17
CA ALA A 79 -14.27 -8.01 18.97
C ALA A 79 -15.22 -8.38 17.82
N PHE A 80 -16.45 -7.84 17.82
CA PHE A 80 -17.41 -8.06 16.74
C PHE A 80 -16.82 -7.70 15.38
N MET A 81 -16.22 -6.52 15.26
CA MET A 81 -15.60 -6.07 14.03
C MET A 81 -14.40 -6.93 13.64
N ALA A 82 -13.56 -7.31 14.60
CA ALA A 82 -12.39 -8.16 14.35
C ALA A 82 -12.80 -9.54 13.80
N HIS A 83 -13.87 -10.11 14.35
CA HIS A 83 -14.40 -11.39 13.87
C HIS A 83 -15.12 -11.26 12.53
N ALA A 84 -15.95 -10.23 12.32
CA ALA A 84 -16.65 -10.02 11.05
C ALA A 84 -15.68 -9.80 9.88
N VAL A 85 -14.64 -8.98 10.09
CA VAL A 85 -13.59 -8.74 9.09
C VAL A 85 -12.74 -9.99 8.90
N GLY A 86 -12.34 -10.66 10.00
CA GLY A 86 -11.49 -11.84 9.98
C GLY A 86 -12.11 -13.01 9.24
N GLN A 87 -13.37 -13.30 9.48
CA GLN A 87 -14.08 -14.40 8.84
C GLN A 87 -14.39 -14.13 7.36
N THR A 88 -14.69 -12.88 7.01
CA THR A 88 -15.04 -12.52 5.62
C THR A 88 -13.81 -12.42 4.71
N LEU A 89 -12.73 -11.78 5.17
CA LEU A 89 -11.52 -11.59 4.37
C LEU A 89 -10.57 -12.80 4.39
N GLY A 90 -10.77 -13.75 5.29
CA GLY A 90 -9.84 -14.85 5.53
C GLY A 90 -8.60 -14.41 6.33
N PHE A 91 -7.72 -15.38 6.69
CA PHE A 91 -6.58 -15.12 7.57
C PHE A 91 -6.96 -14.38 8.86
N ALA A 92 -8.01 -14.87 9.55
CA ALA A 92 -8.64 -14.21 10.69
C ALA A 92 -7.66 -13.74 11.78
N ALA A 93 -6.55 -14.46 12.00
CA ALA A 93 -5.50 -14.07 12.92
C ALA A 93 -4.79 -12.77 12.50
N LEU A 94 -4.57 -12.54 11.21
CA LEU A 94 -3.91 -11.34 10.69
C LEU A 94 -4.90 -10.18 10.52
N THR A 95 -6.01 -10.42 9.83
CA THR A 95 -7.01 -9.38 9.52
C THR A 95 -7.77 -8.95 10.77
N GLY A 96 -8.27 -9.89 11.55
CA GLY A 96 -8.90 -9.65 12.85
C GLY A 96 -7.91 -9.17 13.90
N GLY A 97 -6.66 -9.65 13.88
CA GLY A 97 -5.56 -9.15 14.71
C GLY A 97 -5.23 -7.69 14.46
N ALA A 98 -5.22 -7.24 13.21
CA ALA A 98 -5.02 -5.84 12.85
C ALA A 98 -6.14 -4.91 13.38
N VAL A 99 -7.40 -5.37 13.34
CA VAL A 99 -8.53 -4.64 13.94
C VAL A 99 -8.37 -4.54 15.46
N ARG A 100 -7.99 -5.63 16.14
CA ARG A 100 -7.72 -5.64 17.58
C ARG A 100 -6.54 -4.77 17.96
N LEU A 101 -5.46 -4.80 17.18
CA LEU A 101 -4.29 -3.94 17.41
C LEU A 101 -4.69 -2.46 17.41
N ARG A 102 -5.58 -2.08 16.54
CA ARG A 102 -6.09 -0.72 16.48
C ARG A 102 -7.10 -0.41 17.58
N GLY A 103 -8.02 -1.33 17.86
CA GLY A 103 -9.05 -1.14 18.89
C GLY A 103 -8.52 -1.17 20.32
N TYR A 104 -7.65 -2.12 20.63
CA TYR A 104 -7.09 -2.32 21.95
C TYR A 104 -5.74 -1.63 22.15
N GLY A 105 -4.90 -1.54 21.12
CA GLY A 105 -3.61 -0.83 21.16
C GLY A 105 -3.76 0.65 21.45
N SER A 106 -4.83 1.29 20.94
CA SER A 106 -5.17 2.69 21.27
C SER A 106 -5.45 2.95 22.75
N VAL A 107 -5.63 1.90 23.56
CA VAL A 107 -5.89 1.96 25.04
C VAL A 107 -4.71 1.38 25.80
N GLY A 108 -3.56 1.23 25.16
CA GLY A 108 -2.31 0.85 25.80
C GLY A 108 -2.10 -0.66 25.95
N LEU A 109 -2.84 -1.53 25.18
CA LEU A 109 -2.46 -2.93 25.10
C LEU A 109 -1.25 -3.09 24.17
N THR A 110 -0.32 -3.90 24.62
CA THR A 110 0.87 -4.28 23.85
C THR A 110 0.52 -5.31 22.75
N LEU A 111 1.39 -5.44 21.76
CA LEU A 111 1.24 -6.44 20.70
C LEU A 111 1.17 -7.87 21.26
N ALA A 112 1.91 -8.16 22.34
CA ALA A 112 1.90 -9.46 22.99
C ALA A 112 0.56 -9.76 23.67
N GLU A 113 -0.04 -8.80 24.37
CA GLU A 113 -1.36 -8.93 25.01
C GLU A 113 -2.46 -9.13 23.98
N ILE A 114 -2.39 -8.43 22.83
CA ILE A 114 -3.32 -8.61 21.70
C ILE A 114 -3.13 -10.00 21.07
N GLY A 115 -1.88 -10.46 20.95
CA GLY A 115 -1.56 -11.80 20.50
C GLY A 115 -2.18 -12.89 21.42
N GLN A 116 -2.23 -12.67 22.74
CA GLN A 116 -2.92 -13.56 23.67
C GLN A 116 -4.44 -13.61 23.43
N VAL A 117 -5.07 -12.48 23.15
CA VAL A 117 -6.50 -12.44 22.80
C VAL A 117 -6.79 -13.24 21.53
N VAL A 118 -5.95 -13.08 20.49
CA VAL A 118 -6.07 -13.86 19.23
C VAL A 118 -5.84 -15.35 19.49
N LEU A 119 -4.87 -15.68 20.35
CA LEU A 119 -4.58 -17.07 20.74
C LEU A 119 -5.79 -17.73 21.42
N MET A 120 -6.50 -17.01 22.30
CA MET A 120 -7.70 -17.55 22.96
C MET A 120 -8.80 -17.92 21.97
N SER A 121 -9.04 -17.08 20.97
CA SER A 121 -10.00 -17.39 19.89
C SER A 121 -9.56 -18.61 19.08
N THR A 122 -8.27 -18.72 18.77
CA THR A 122 -7.72 -19.86 17.99
C THR A 122 -7.79 -21.16 18.76
N LEU A 123 -7.40 -21.16 20.05
CA LEU A 123 -7.48 -22.32 20.92
C LEU A 123 -8.95 -22.74 21.14
N GLY A 124 -9.85 -21.75 21.27
CA GLY A 124 -11.28 -22.00 21.36
C GLY A 124 -11.79 -22.80 20.17
N PHE A 125 -11.51 -22.32 18.95
CA PHE A 125 -11.90 -23.02 17.73
C PHE A 125 -11.36 -24.46 17.69
N ILE A 126 -10.06 -24.66 17.99
CA ILE A 126 -9.44 -26.00 17.96
C ILE A 126 -10.11 -26.93 18.97
N PHE A 127 -10.26 -26.50 20.22
CA PHE A 127 -10.82 -27.35 21.29
C PHE A 127 -12.31 -27.60 21.11
N GLY A 128 -13.08 -26.59 20.72
CA GLY A 128 -14.50 -26.74 20.43
C GLY A 128 -14.77 -27.66 19.23
N ALA A 129 -14.03 -27.50 18.15
CA ALA A 129 -14.10 -28.37 16.98
C ALA A 129 -13.71 -29.82 17.33
N TRP A 130 -12.68 -30.00 18.17
CA TRP A 130 -12.26 -31.32 18.65
C TRP A 130 -13.39 -32.03 19.41
N VAL A 131 -14.00 -31.35 20.39
CA VAL A 131 -15.10 -31.91 21.20
C VAL A 131 -16.35 -32.15 20.34
N LEU A 132 -16.74 -31.18 19.50
CA LEU A 132 -17.93 -31.33 18.64
C LEU A 132 -17.75 -32.43 17.60
N LEU A 133 -16.57 -32.55 16.99
CA LEU A 133 -16.29 -33.67 16.09
C LEU A 133 -16.36 -35.01 16.82
N GLY A 134 -15.78 -35.13 18.01
CA GLY A 134 -15.88 -36.33 18.83
C GLY A 134 -17.33 -36.70 19.17
N LEU A 135 -18.15 -35.71 19.55
CA LEU A 135 -19.57 -35.90 19.81
C LEU A 135 -20.35 -36.28 18.54
N ALA A 136 -20.09 -35.63 17.41
CA ALA A 136 -20.75 -35.95 16.14
C ALA A 136 -20.49 -37.41 15.71
N LEU A 137 -19.25 -37.87 15.79
CA LEU A 137 -18.86 -39.24 15.43
C LEU A 137 -19.37 -40.28 16.44
N LEU A 138 -19.58 -39.90 17.70
CA LEU A 138 -20.13 -40.78 18.73
C LEU A 138 -21.65 -40.93 18.59
N LEU A 139 -22.38 -39.83 18.42
CA LEU A 139 -23.84 -39.80 18.45
C LEU A 139 -24.47 -40.20 17.12
N GLU A 140 -23.90 -39.79 16.00
CA GLU A 140 -24.39 -40.10 14.63
C GLU A 140 -23.27 -40.61 13.72
N PRO A 141 -22.64 -41.77 14.01
CA PRO A 141 -21.54 -42.32 13.22
C PRO A 141 -21.97 -42.68 11.79
N GLU A 142 -23.24 -42.94 11.57
CA GLU A 142 -23.80 -43.31 10.28
C GLU A 142 -23.71 -42.17 9.26
N ALA A 143 -23.77 -40.93 9.69
CA ALA A 143 -23.59 -39.77 8.81
C ALA A 143 -22.18 -39.77 8.15
N ALA A 144 -21.14 -40.06 8.91
CA ALA A 144 -19.78 -40.19 8.39
C ALA A 144 -19.53 -41.53 7.65
N ALA A 145 -20.16 -42.62 8.07
CA ALA A 145 -20.05 -43.92 7.39
C ALA A 145 -20.63 -43.94 5.97
N ARG A 146 -21.60 -43.06 5.69
CA ARG A 146 -22.14 -42.91 4.32
C ARG A 146 -21.15 -42.22 3.36
N ALA A 147 -20.29 -41.36 3.87
CA ALA A 147 -19.32 -40.59 3.10
C ALA A 147 -17.96 -41.28 3.00
N LEU A 148 -17.63 -42.15 3.94
CA LEU A 148 -16.33 -42.80 4.06
C LEU A 148 -16.47 -44.35 3.97
N PRO A 149 -15.52 -45.06 3.33
CA PRO A 149 -15.53 -46.50 3.27
C PRO A 149 -15.11 -47.13 4.64
N ILE A 150 -15.73 -46.72 5.72
CA ILE A 150 -15.40 -47.09 7.13
C ILE A 150 -16.70 -47.50 7.83
N THR A 151 -16.65 -48.52 8.65
CA THR A 151 -17.83 -49.01 9.39
C THR A 151 -18.27 -47.99 10.48
N ALA A 152 -19.57 -47.87 10.71
CA ALA A 152 -20.10 -46.96 11.76
C ALA A 152 -19.50 -47.28 13.14
N GLN A 153 -19.18 -48.54 13.42
CA GLN A 153 -18.56 -48.92 14.69
C GLN A 153 -17.12 -48.37 14.81
N ALA A 154 -16.32 -48.40 13.76
CA ALA A 154 -14.97 -47.83 13.77
C ALA A 154 -15.01 -46.30 13.90
N ILE A 155 -15.98 -45.63 13.28
CA ILE A 155 -16.21 -44.20 13.42
C ILE A 155 -16.63 -43.84 14.86
N ARG A 156 -17.48 -44.65 15.48
CA ARG A 156 -17.86 -44.46 16.89
C ARG A 156 -16.67 -44.61 17.82
N ILE A 157 -15.81 -45.60 17.58
CA ILE A 157 -14.54 -45.76 18.35
C ILE A 157 -13.63 -44.54 18.18
N ALA A 158 -13.50 -44.01 16.95
CA ALA A 158 -12.76 -42.79 16.71
C ALA A 158 -13.32 -41.58 17.46
N GLY A 159 -14.66 -41.43 17.52
CA GLY A 159 -15.33 -40.40 18.32
C GLY A 159 -14.99 -40.52 19.81
N ILE A 160 -15.06 -41.74 20.36
CA ILE A 160 -14.65 -41.99 21.76
C ILE A 160 -13.17 -41.64 21.98
N ALA A 161 -12.28 -42.06 21.06
CA ALA A 161 -10.87 -41.78 21.14
C ALA A 161 -10.56 -40.28 21.15
N LEU A 162 -11.28 -39.47 20.33
CA LEU A 162 -11.17 -38.02 20.33
C LEU A 162 -11.59 -37.42 21.66
N LEU A 163 -12.71 -37.85 22.27
CA LEU A 163 -13.21 -37.34 23.55
C LEU A 163 -12.28 -37.76 24.72
N VAL A 164 -11.76 -38.98 24.68
CA VAL A 164 -10.77 -39.44 25.67
C VAL A 164 -9.46 -38.66 25.50
N GLY A 165 -9.01 -38.44 24.28
CA GLY A 165 -7.83 -37.63 23.98
C GLY A 165 -7.94 -36.20 24.49
N TYR A 166 -9.11 -35.56 24.26
CA TYR A 166 -9.39 -34.25 24.85
C TYR A 166 -9.37 -34.27 26.38
N SER A 167 -10.02 -35.25 26.99
CA SER A 167 -10.05 -35.39 28.47
C SER A 167 -8.65 -35.63 29.05
N ALA A 168 -7.83 -36.46 28.40
CA ALA A 168 -6.44 -36.69 28.76
C ALA A 168 -5.60 -35.42 28.64
N MET A 169 -5.75 -34.68 27.50
CA MET A 169 -5.09 -33.36 27.31
C MET A 169 -5.50 -32.40 28.44
N LEU A 170 -6.78 -32.32 28.75
CA LEU A 170 -7.28 -31.47 29.83
C LEU A 170 -6.77 -31.89 31.23
N ALA A 171 -6.54 -33.18 31.47
CA ALA A 171 -5.94 -33.67 32.70
C ALA A 171 -4.46 -33.27 32.84
N LEU A 172 -3.73 -33.17 31.72
CA LEU A 172 -2.34 -32.72 31.65
C LEU A 172 -2.18 -31.18 31.81
N VAL A 173 -3.24 -30.42 31.53
CA VAL A 173 -3.24 -28.98 31.77
C VAL A 173 -3.24 -28.70 33.28
N GLY A 174 -2.26 -27.96 33.77
CA GLY A 174 -2.11 -27.65 35.20
C GLY A 174 -3.27 -26.80 35.76
N LYS A 175 -3.51 -26.88 37.05
CA LYS A 175 -4.49 -26.04 37.76
C LYS A 175 -4.11 -24.56 37.76
N GLN A 176 -2.82 -24.23 37.61
CA GLN A 176 -2.30 -22.87 37.49
C GLN A 176 -1.66 -22.71 36.13
N GLY A 177 -1.94 -21.58 35.47
CA GLY A 177 -1.30 -21.24 34.19
C GLY A 177 0.21 -21.15 34.30
N ARG A 178 0.94 -21.62 33.30
CA ARG A 178 2.39 -21.56 33.23
C ARG A 178 2.85 -20.48 32.29
N GLU A 179 3.80 -19.65 32.74
CA GLU A 179 4.49 -18.72 31.85
C GLU A 179 5.64 -19.43 31.14
N PHE A 180 5.65 -19.33 29.84
CA PHE A 180 6.73 -19.84 28.99
C PHE A 180 7.47 -18.65 28.38
N GLY A 181 8.76 -18.51 28.66
CA GLY A 181 9.60 -17.44 28.15
C GLY A 181 10.44 -17.93 26.97
N ILE A 182 10.29 -17.31 25.79
CA ILE A 182 11.21 -17.48 24.66
C ILE A 182 11.89 -16.11 24.42
N ARG A 183 13.18 -16.04 24.78
CA ARG A 183 14.00 -14.81 24.76
C ARG A 183 13.38 -13.68 25.60
N THR A 184 12.92 -12.58 24.97
CA THR A 184 12.33 -11.39 25.63
C THR A 184 10.80 -11.44 25.76
N HIS A 185 10.14 -12.48 25.21
CA HIS A 185 8.68 -12.57 25.21
C HIS A 185 8.20 -13.67 26.12
N ARG A 186 7.31 -13.32 27.08
CA ARG A 186 6.63 -14.26 27.96
C ARG A 186 5.30 -14.65 27.34
N PHE A 187 5.10 -15.95 27.09
CA PHE A 187 3.83 -16.52 26.65
C PHE A 187 3.20 -17.23 27.84
N TRP A 188 1.90 -17.00 28.01
CA TRP A 188 1.15 -17.64 29.06
C TRP A 188 0.32 -18.79 28.48
N LEU A 189 0.43 -19.97 29.09
CA LEU A 189 -0.41 -21.13 28.82
C LEU A 189 -1.63 -21.08 29.75
N PRO A 190 -2.88 -21.22 29.19
CA PRO A 190 -4.09 -21.14 29.99
C PRO A 190 -4.18 -22.24 31.00
N ASP A 191 -4.76 -21.93 32.17
CA ASP A 191 -5.11 -22.87 33.19
C ASP A 191 -6.32 -23.72 32.78
N ARG A 192 -6.52 -24.84 33.48
CA ARG A 192 -7.59 -25.82 33.18
C ARG A 192 -8.99 -25.21 33.14
N THR A 193 -9.30 -24.28 34.03
CA THR A 193 -10.60 -23.59 34.09
C THR A 193 -10.82 -22.71 32.90
N THR A 194 -9.78 -22.01 32.45
CA THR A 194 -9.80 -21.18 31.24
C THR A 194 -10.00 -22.04 29.96
N VAL A 195 -9.27 -23.17 29.86
CA VAL A 195 -9.43 -24.12 28.75
C VAL A 195 -10.86 -24.65 28.70
N LEU A 196 -11.43 -25.09 29.82
CA LEU A 196 -12.82 -25.54 29.89
C LEU A 196 -13.80 -24.43 29.48
N GLY A 197 -13.63 -23.22 30.01
CA GLY A 197 -14.50 -22.09 29.69
C GLY A 197 -14.46 -21.71 28.19
N VAL A 198 -13.26 -21.64 27.61
CA VAL A 198 -13.07 -21.37 26.19
C VAL A 198 -13.63 -22.49 25.31
N THR A 199 -13.47 -23.77 25.74
CA THR A 199 -14.05 -24.89 25.01
C THR A 199 -15.58 -24.88 25.06
N ALA A 200 -16.18 -24.67 26.25
CA ALA A 200 -17.63 -24.58 26.38
C ALA A 200 -18.21 -23.45 25.51
N LEU A 201 -17.56 -22.27 25.53
CA LEU A 201 -17.96 -21.12 24.69
C LEU A 201 -17.87 -21.47 23.20
N SER A 202 -16.81 -22.19 22.78
CA SER A 202 -16.63 -22.60 21.40
C SER A 202 -17.61 -23.69 20.95
N VAL A 203 -17.93 -24.64 21.82
CA VAL A 203 -18.94 -25.65 21.51
C VAL A 203 -20.30 -24.99 21.23
N VAL A 204 -20.68 -23.99 22.04
CA VAL A 204 -21.91 -23.22 21.82
C VAL A 204 -21.80 -22.40 20.53
N GLU A 205 -20.71 -21.69 20.31
CA GLU A 205 -20.49 -20.86 19.14
C GLU A 205 -20.55 -21.66 17.84
N LEU A 206 -19.75 -22.72 17.72
CA LEU A 206 -19.71 -23.58 16.52
C LEU A 206 -21.04 -24.30 16.32
N GLY A 207 -21.70 -24.73 17.42
CA GLY A 207 -23.04 -25.29 17.37
C GLY A 207 -24.05 -24.28 16.78
N LEU A 208 -24.07 -23.04 17.25
CA LEU A 208 -24.94 -22.00 16.71
C LEU A 208 -24.66 -21.69 15.23
N ALA A 209 -23.37 -21.67 14.85
CA ALA A 209 -22.95 -21.45 13.47
C ALA A 209 -23.38 -22.60 12.55
N ALA A 210 -23.24 -23.84 12.98
CA ALA A 210 -23.74 -25.02 12.27
C ALA A 210 -25.28 -25.04 12.21
N ALA A 211 -25.98 -24.70 13.31
CA ALA A 211 -27.43 -24.60 13.35
C ALA A 211 -27.96 -23.55 12.37
N ALA A 212 -27.29 -22.43 12.25
CA ALA A 212 -27.63 -21.36 11.29
C ALA A 212 -27.62 -21.89 9.85
N PHE A 213 -26.71 -22.82 9.52
CA PHE A 213 -26.72 -23.45 8.20
C PHE A 213 -27.79 -24.57 8.13
N TYR A 214 -27.91 -25.38 9.16
CA TYR A 214 -28.81 -26.52 9.19
C TYR A 214 -30.30 -26.12 8.95
N VAL A 215 -30.73 -25.00 9.52
CA VAL A 215 -32.07 -24.40 9.32
C VAL A 215 -32.36 -24.05 7.85
N LEU A 216 -31.35 -23.82 7.04
CA LEU A 216 -31.49 -23.51 5.60
C LEU A 216 -31.59 -24.76 4.72
N LEU A 217 -31.32 -25.95 5.26
CA LEU A 217 -31.48 -27.20 4.55
C LEU A 217 -32.97 -27.62 4.46
N PRO A 218 -33.32 -28.51 3.53
CA PRO A 218 -34.65 -29.12 3.48
C PRO A 218 -34.99 -29.84 4.79
N PRO A 219 -36.29 -30.06 5.09
CA PRO A 219 -36.74 -30.66 6.35
C PRO A 219 -36.16 -32.04 6.66
N ASP A 220 -35.79 -32.80 5.65
CA ASP A 220 -35.09 -34.08 5.78
C ASP A 220 -33.78 -34.08 4.99
N PRO A 221 -32.69 -33.60 5.57
CA PRO A 221 -31.34 -33.60 4.91
C PRO A 221 -30.64 -34.97 4.93
N GLY A 222 -31.32 -36.03 5.38
CA GLY A 222 -30.77 -37.38 5.48
C GLY A 222 -29.79 -37.58 6.64
N THR A 223 -29.62 -36.61 7.53
CA THR A 223 -28.77 -36.67 8.72
C THR A 223 -29.34 -35.80 9.83
N GLY A 224 -29.23 -36.26 11.08
CA GLY A 224 -29.60 -35.43 12.23
C GLY A 224 -28.60 -34.28 12.43
N TYR A 225 -28.93 -33.45 13.39
CA TYR A 225 -28.13 -32.23 13.66
C TYR A 225 -26.68 -32.52 14.08
N PHE A 226 -26.44 -33.55 14.89
CA PHE A 226 -25.10 -33.88 15.33
C PHE A 226 -24.21 -34.44 14.19
N GLY A 227 -24.78 -35.26 13.32
CA GLY A 227 -24.07 -35.73 12.12
C GLY A 227 -23.77 -34.59 11.17
N PHE A 228 -24.72 -33.65 11.02
CA PHE A 228 -24.49 -32.45 10.23
C PHE A 228 -23.37 -31.55 10.80
N ILE A 229 -23.25 -31.37 12.13
CA ILE A 229 -22.14 -30.63 12.73
C ILE A 229 -20.79 -31.21 12.28
N GLY A 230 -20.64 -32.56 12.28
CA GLY A 230 -19.42 -33.22 11.83
C GLY A 230 -19.11 -32.88 10.36
N ILE A 231 -20.10 -33.01 9.49
CA ILE A 231 -19.98 -32.68 8.06
C ILE A 231 -19.61 -31.20 7.87
N TRP A 232 -20.29 -30.31 8.57
CA TRP A 232 -20.06 -28.85 8.50
C TRP A 232 -18.65 -28.48 8.99
N LEU A 233 -18.20 -29.07 10.11
CA LEU A 233 -16.83 -28.85 10.61
C LEU A 233 -15.76 -29.31 9.61
N VAL A 234 -15.94 -30.47 8.97
CA VAL A 234 -15.02 -30.93 7.94
C VAL A 234 -14.97 -29.92 6.78
N ALA A 235 -16.12 -29.42 6.33
CA ALA A 235 -16.20 -28.43 5.28
C ALA A 235 -15.54 -27.09 5.67
N VAL A 236 -15.73 -26.62 6.92
CA VAL A 236 -15.08 -25.42 7.45
C VAL A 236 -13.57 -25.59 7.53
N VAL A 237 -13.08 -26.72 8.06
CA VAL A 237 -11.63 -27.01 8.18
C VAL A 237 -11.00 -27.14 6.80
N ALA A 238 -11.68 -27.80 5.84
CA ALA A 238 -11.21 -27.88 4.45
C ALA A 238 -11.09 -26.47 3.82
N GLY A 239 -12.10 -25.63 4.02
CA GLY A 239 -12.08 -24.23 3.61
C GLY A 239 -10.92 -23.44 4.24
N LEU A 240 -10.65 -23.65 5.52
CA LEU A 240 -9.55 -22.98 6.24
C LEU A 240 -8.17 -23.42 5.74
N ILE A 241 -7.97 -24.72 5.53
CA ILE A 241 -6.70 -25.30 5.01
C ILE A 241 -6.45 -24.83 3.57
N SER A 242 -7.50 -24.66 2.79
CA SER A 242 -7.37 -24.20 1.40
C SER A 242 -6.79 -22.78 1.25
N THR A 243 -6.77 -22.00 2.34
CA THR A 243 -6.33 -20.58 2.35
C THR A 243 -7.11 -19.67 1.37
N VAL A 244 -8.19 -20.16 0.78
CA VAL A 244 -9.09 -19.38 -0.07
C VAL A 244 -9.90 -18.42 0.82
N PRO A 245 -10.05 -17.13 0.46
CA PRO A 245 -10.85 -16.20 1.24
C PRO A 245 -12.25 -16.75 1.55
N ALA A 246 -12.63 -16.78 2.83
CA ALA A 246 -13.89 -17.35 3.32
C ALA A 246 -14.14 -18.81 2.87
N GLY A 247 -13.12 -19.57 2.44
CA GLY A 247 -13.25 -20.95 1.95
C GLY A 247 -14.13 -21.11 0.70
N LEU A 248 -14.25 -20.05 -0.13
CA LEU A 248 -15.11 -20.03 -1.33
C LEU A 248 -14.83 -21.22 -2.25
N GLY A 249 -15.88 -21.91 -2.64
CA GLY A 249 -15.83 -23.09 -3.52
C GLY A 249 -15.49 -24.39 -2.79
N VAL A 250 -14.50 -24.38 -1.89
CA VAL A 250 -14.05 -25.58 -1.16
C VAL A 250 -15.08 -26.00 -0.11
N PHE A 251 -15.63 -25.04 0.63
CA PHE A 251 -16.70 -25.29 1.60
C PHE A 251 -17.95 -25.88 0.93
N GLU A 252 -18.41 -25.25 -0.15
CA GLU A 252 -19.58 -25.69 -0.91
C GLU A 252 -19.35 -27.07 -1.51
N TRP A 253 -18.20 -27.30 -2.12
CA TRP A 253 -17.84 -28.59 -2.72
C TRP A 253 -17.79 -29.70 -1.67
N SER A 254 -17.23 -29.42 -0.49
CA SER A 254 -17.21 -30.39 0.61
C SER A 254 -18.60 -30.76 1.07
N LEU A 255 -19.51 -29.79 1.22
CA LEU A 255 -20.89 -30.05 1.59
C LEU A 255 -21.64 -30.85 0.52
N LEU A 256 -21.46 -30.53 -0.77
CA LEU A 256 -22.06 -31.29 -1.86
C LEU A 256 -21.65 -32.76 -1.88
N LYS A 257 -20.38 -33.07 -1.54
CA LYS A 257 -19.86 -34.41 -1.47
C LYS A 257 -20.32 -35.17 -0.23
N LEU A 258 -20.45 -34.47 0.90
CA LEU A 258 -20.79 -35.07 2.18
C LEU A 258 -22.30 -35.13 2.47
N LEU A 259 -23.13 -34.45 1.66
CA LEU A 259 -24.61 -34.50 1.73
C LEU A 259 -25.23 -35.03 0.42
N PRO A 260 -24.98 -36.30 0.05
CA PRO A 260 -25.41 -36.86 -1.22
C PRO A 260 -26.94 -36.98 -1.37
N HIS A 261 -27.68 -36.98 -0.25
CA HIS A 261 -29.14 -37.07 -0.23
C HIS A 261 -29.84 -35.73 -0.45
N VAL A 262 -29.09 -34.58 -0.33
CA VAL A 262 -29.67 -33.27 -0.57
C VAL A 262 -29.34 -32.84 -2.00
N THR A 263 -30.34 -32.33 -2.70
CA THR A 263 -30.11 -31.85 -4.08
C THR A 263 -29.05 -30.77 -4.13
N PRO A 264 -28.15 -30.80 -5.12
CA PRO A 264 -27.06 -29.80 -5.25
C PRO A 264 -27.59 -28.36 -5.22
N ALA A 265 -28.76 -28.12 -5.83
CA ALA A 265 -29.38 -26.81 -5.86
C ALA A 265 -29.78 -26.31 -4.45
N ALA A 266 -30.28 -27.21 -3.59
CA ALA A 266 -30.68 -26.88 -2.21
C ALA A 266 -29.44 -26.58 -1.34
N VAL A 267 -28.35 -27.39 -1.45
CA VAL A 267 -27.09 -27.16 -0.73
C VAL A 267 -26.50 -25.80 -1.10
N LEU A 268 -26.50 -25.47 -2.39
CA LEU A 268 -25.93 -24.21 -2.88
C LEU A 268 -26.79 -22.99 -2.52
N ALA A 269 -28.11 -23.14 -2.55
CA ALA A 269 -29.04 -22.10 -2.09
C ALA A 269 -28.84 -21.83 -0.59
N ALA A 270 -28.74 -22.88 0.24
CA ALA A 270 -28.45 -22.77 1.66
C ALA A 270 -27.07 -22.13 1.91
N ALA A 271 -26.03 -22.54 1.19
CA ALA A 271 -24.69 -21.97 1.30
C ALA A 271 -24.67 -20.46 0.94
N LEU A 272 -25.37 -20.07 -0.12
CA LEU A 272 -25.50 -18.67 -0.53
C LEU A 272 -26.23 -17.83 0.55
N ALA A 273 -27.36 -18.35 1.05
CA ALA A 273 -28.11 -17.68 2.12
C ALA A 273 -27.29 -17.55 3.41
N TYR A 274 -26.55 -18.62 3.78
CA TYR A 274 -25.64 -18.60 4.92
C TYR A 274 -24.51 -17.57 4.75
N ARG A 275 -23.91 -17.47 3.56
CA ARG A 275 -22.89 -16.43 3.30
C ARG A 275 -23.43 -15.02 3.45
N VAL A 276 -24.64 -14.77 2.98
CA VAL A 276 -25.26 -13.46 3.15
C VAL A 276 -25.51 -13.17 4.63
N THR A 277 -26.15 -14.11 5.34
CA THR A 277 -26.57 -13.91 6.74
C THR A 277 -25.44 -13.97 7.75
N TYR A 278 -24.46 -14.85 7.57
CA TYR A 278 -23.40 -15.11 8.55
C TYR A 278 -22.09 -14.32 8.26
N TYR A 279 -21.83 -13.92 7.01
CA TYR A 279 -20.60 -13.16 6.65
C TYR A 279 -20.91 -11.72 6.23
N ILE A 280 -21.84 -11.53 5.25
CA ILE A 280 -22.07 -10.21 4.67
C ILE A 280 -22.82 -9.30 5.65
N VAL A 281 -23.88 -9.79 6.29
CA VAL A 281 -24.66 -8.98 7.23
C VAL A 281 -23.83 -8.52 8.44
N PRO A 282 -23.06 -9.37 9.16
CA PRO A 282 -22.15 -8.90 10.21
C PRO A 282 -21.08 -7.92 9.72
N LEU A 283 -20.56 -8.11 8.51
CA LEU A 283 -19.63 -7.15 7.91
C LEU A 283 -20.30 -5.80 7.67
N LEU A 284 -21.53 -5.78 7.11
CA LEU A 284 -22.30 -4.54 6.89
C LEU A 284 -22.65 -3.86 8.21
N ILE A 285 -23.03 -4.63 9.24
CA ILE A 285 -23.26 -4.12 10.59
C ILE A 285 -21.96 -3.49 11.12
N SER A 286 -20.81 -4.14 10.93
CA SER A 286 -19.50 -3.59 11.33
C SER A 286 -19.19 -2.29 10.62
N VAL A 287 -19.45 -2.20 9.31
CA VAL A 287 -19.30 -0.98 8.51
C VAL A 287 -20.28 0.10 8.98
N ALA A 288 -21.55 -0.26 9.22
CA ALA A 288 -22.56 0.67 9.73
C ALA A 288 -22.21 1.19 11.14
N MET A 289 -21.73 0.32 12.03
CA MET A 289 -21.22 0.72 13.35
C MET A 289 -20.01 1.68 13.22
N ALA A 290 -19.13 1.42 12.28
CA ALA A 290 -18.02 2.29 11.94
C ALA A 290 -18.50 3.65 11.44
N ALA A 291 -19.45 3.67 10.52
CA ALA A 291 -20.05 4.90 9.97
C ALA A 291 -20.92 5.66 10.99
N ALA A 292 -21.73 4.95 11.77
CA ALA A 292 -22.64 5.56 12.77
C ALA A 292 -21.88 6.24 13.93
N SER A 293 -20.70 5.74 14.27
CA SER A 293 -19.83 6.41 15.23
C SER A 293 -19.32 7.78 14.73
N GLY A 294 -19.40 8.04 13.42
CA GLY A 294 -19.09 9.34 12.79
C GLY A 294 -20.28 10.31 12.67
N LEU A 295 -21.51 9.83 12.78
CA LEU A 295 -22.71 10.63 12.50
C LEU A 295 -23.41 11.16 13.76
N ARG A 296 -23.03 10.69 14.97
CA ARG A 296 -23.70 11.06 16.23
C ARG A 296 -22.76 11.76 17.21
N ALA A 297 -22.90 13.05 17.35
CA ALA A 297 -22.74 13.78 18.61
C ALA A 297 -24.09 14.47 18.92
N PRO A 298 -24.54 14.63 20.15
CA PRO A 298 -24.12 14.03 21.42
C PRO A 298 -25.26 13.36 22.21
N VAL A 299 -25.12 12.12 22.60
CA VAL A 299 -25.84 11.59 23.76
C VAL A 299 -24.85 11.36 24.89
N ARG A 300 -25.18 11.83 26.08
CA ARG A 300 -24.33 12.09 27.24
C ARG A 300 -23.57 10.95 27.90
N VAL A 301 -23.46 9.77 27.29
CA VAL A 301 -22.64 8.68 27.83
C VAL A 301 -21.80 8.14 26.66
N GLY A 302 -20.55 8.58 26.55
CA GLY A 302 -19.61 8.00 25.61
C GLY A 302 -19.00 8.87 24.53
N ALA A 303 -19.05 10.20 24.59
CA ALA A 303 -18.39 11.07 23.61
C ALA A 303 -16.87 10.79 23.48
N SER A 304 -16.24 10.34 24.57
CA SER A 304 -14.84 9.89 24.57
C SER A 304 -14.67 8.54 23.87
N THR A 305 -15.59 7.60 24.09
CA THR A 305 -15.56 6.25 23.50
C THR A 305 -15.87 6.31 22.00
N ALA A 306 -16.92 7.06 21.60
CA ALA A 306 -17.24 7.25 20.18
C ALA A 306 -16.13 7.98 19.42
N ARG A 307 -15.50 8.99 19.99
CA ARG A 307 -14.30 9.65 19.41
C ARG A 307 -13.12 8.70 19.27
N THR A 308 -12.92 7.80 20.22
CA THR A 308 -11.81 6.86 20.19
C THR A 308 -12.06 5.77 19.15
N VAL A 309 -13.29 5.21 19.08
CA VAL A 309 -13.68 4.25 18.04
C VAL A 309 -13.58 4.90 16.65
N TRP A 310 -14.06 6.13 16.49
CA TRP A 310 -13.91 6.90 15.24
C TRP A 310 -12.45 7.13 14.86
N LYS A 311 -11.60 7.57 15.79
CA LYS A 311 -10.15 7.73 15.55
C LYS A 311 -9.49 6.41 15.15
N THR A 312 -9.97 5.28 15.67
CA THR A 312 -9.44 3.95 15.37
C THR A 312 -9.88 3.44 13.99
N LEU A 313 -11.12 3.74 13.57
CA LEU A 313 -11.70 3.27 12.31
C LEU A 313 -11.45 4.21 11.14
N ARG A 314 -11.31 5.48 11.39
CA ARG A 314 -11.10 6.52 10.39
C ARG A 314 -10.01 6.20 9.37
N PRO A 315 -8.84 5.64 9.73
CA PRO A 315 -7.83 5.28 8.77
C PRO A 315 -8.19 4.11 7.84
N TRP A 316 -9.10 3.21 8.28
CA TRP A 316 -9.58 2.06 7.50
C TRP A 316 -10.82 2.36 6.65
N LEU A 317 -11.52 3.45 6.94
CA LEU A 317 -12.77 3.80 6.29
C LEU A 317 -12.65 3.86 4.76
N PRO A 318 -11.62 4.48 4.16
CA PRO A 318 -11.45 4.48 2.71
C PRO A 318 -11.24 3.08 2.13
N GLN A 319 -10.57 2.19 2.85
CA GLN A 319 -10.34 0.80 2.41
C GLN A 319 -11.62 -0.03 2.46
N ILE A 320 -12.40 0.11 3.54
CA ILE A 320 -13.69 -0.57 3.71
C ILE A 320 -14.69 -0.09 2.65
N LEU A 321 -14.77 1.23 2.44
CA LEU A 321 -15.65 1.82 1.43
C LEU A 321 -15.23 1.43 0.01
N ALA A 322 -13.93 1.41 -0.27
CA ALA A 322 -13.43 0.93 -1.56
C ALA A 322 -13.79 -0.53 -1.82
N LEU A 323 -13.70 -1.39 -0.81
CA LEU A 323 -14.12 -2.79 -0.91
C LEU A 323 -15.64 -2.91 -1.11
N ALA A 324 -16.43 -2.13 -0.38
CA ALA A 324 -17.89 -2.11 -0.54
C ALA A 324 -18.30 -1.63 -1.94
N VAL A 325 -17.70 -0.54 -2.43
CA VAL A 325 -17.93 -0.02 -3.79
C VAL A 325 -17.48 -1.01 -4.86
N PHE A 326 -16.36 -1.69 -4.64
CA PHE A 326 -15.89 -2.76 -5.53
C PHE A 326 -16.88 -3.93 -5.57
N ALA A 327 -17.40 -4.37 -4.43
CA ALA A 327 -18.41 -5.42 -4.36
C ALA A 327 -19.73 -5.03 -5.05
N VAL A 328 -20.17 -3.78 -4.87
CA VAL A 328 -21.33 -3.22 -5.59
C VAL A 328 -21.06 -3.18 -7.09
N GLY A 329 -19.87 -2.76 -7.52
CA GLY A 329 -19.46 -2.77 -8.93
C GLY A 329 -19.50 -4.17 -9.54
N ALA A 330 -18.95 -5.16 -8.84
CA ALA A 330 -19.01 -6.57 -9.27
C ALA A 330 -20.46 -7.08 -9.36
N ALA A 331 -21.29 -6.79 -8.35
CA ALA A 331 -22.69 -7.18 -8.35
C ALA A 331 -23.47 -6.56 -9.52
N LEU A 332 -23.20 -5.29 -9.85
CA LEU A 332 -23.81 -4.58 -10.98
C LEU A 332 -23.37 -5.15 -12.33
N VAL A 333 -22.11 -5.51 -12.49
CA VAL A 333 -21.61 -6.18 -13.72
C VAL A 333 -22.31 -7.52 -13.89
N ILE A 334 -22.37 -8.34 -12.82
CA ILE A 334 -23.03 -9.64 -12.84
C ILE A 334 -24.54 -9.47 -13.13
N ASP A 335 -25.22 -8.56 -12.44
CA ASP A 335 -26.64 -8.28 -12.64
C ASP A 335 -26.91 -7.76 -14.08
N GLY A 336 -25.98 -6.98 -14.66
CA GLY A 336 -26.03 -6.54 -16.06
C GLY A 336 -25.96 -7.67 -17.08
N THR A 337 -25.40 -8.84 -16.71
CA THR A 337 -25.30 -10.02 -17.58
C THR A 337 -26.55 -10.91 -17.52
N LEU A 338 -27.38 -10.79 -16.49
CA LEU A 338 -28.55 -11.65 -16.28
C LEU A 338 -29.75 -11.24 -17.16
N PRO A 339 -30.54 -12.20 -17.67
CA PRO A 339 -31.72 -11.91 -18.50
C PRO A 339 -32.82 -11.26 -17.66
N THR A 340 -33.52 -10.30 -18.30
CA THR A 340 -34.69 -9.65 -17.68
C THR A 340 -35.87 -10.59 -17.60
N PRO A 341 -36.63 -10.63 -16.49
CA PRO A 341 -37.88 -11.43 -16.39
C PRO A 341 -38.90 -11.04 -17.47
N ARG A 342 -39.51 -12.04 -18.13
CA ARG A 342 -40.47 -11.86 -19.24
C ARG A 342 -41.63 -10.92 -18.89
N ALA A 343 -42.14 -10.97 -17.65
CA ALA A 343 -43.25 -10.14 -17.17
C ALA A 343 -42.99 -8.61 -17.21
N ARG A 344 -41.77 -8.15 -17.38
CA ARG A 344 -41.41 -6.70 -17.48
C ARG A 344 -41.03 -6.24 -18.88
N GLN A 345 -40.80 -7.15 -19.81
CA GLN A 345 -40.61 -6.81 -21.23
C GLN A 345 -41.88 -6.22 -21.86
N GLU A 346 -43.03 -6.45 -21.23
CA GLU A 346 -44.33 -5.91 -21.66
C GLU A 346 -44.60 -4.48 -21.17
N VAL A 347 -43.83 -3.99 -20.15
CA VAL A 347 -44.13 -2.70 -19.49
C VAL A 347 -43.25 -1.57 -19.96
N ALA A 348 -42.06 -1.86 -20.51
CA ALA A 348 -41.11 -0.82 -20.93
C ALA A 348 -40.61 -1.06 -22.37
N PRO A 349 -40.35 0.00 -23.17
CA PRO A 349 -39.84 -0.12 -24.51
C PRO A 349 -38.47 -0.87 -24.52
N LEU A 350 -38.29 -1.79 -25.47
CA LEU A 350 -37.09 -2.62 -25.59
C LEU A 350 -35.77 -1.80 -25.61
N PRO A 351 -35.68 -0.65 -26.33
CA PRO A 351 -34.48 0.18 -26.32
C PRO A 351 -34.10 0.71 -24.91
N LEU A 352 -35.11 1.03 -24.09
CA LEU A 352 -34.87 1.53 -22.71
C LEU A 352 -34.29 0.44 -21.79
N ILE A 353 -34.76 -0.79 -21.95
CA ILE A 353 -34.27 -1.96 -21.21
C ILE A 353 -32.83 -2.25 -21.62
N GLU A 354 -32.52 -2.27 -22.90
CA GLU A 354 -31.18 -2.59 -23.42
C GLU A 354 -30.16 -1.51 -23.05
N THR A 355 -30.53 -0.23 -23.19
CA THR A 355 -29.64 0.88 -22.76
C THR A 355 -29.39 0.86 -21.25
N SER A 356 -30.39 0.50 -20.42
CA SER A 356 -30.21 0.37 -18.98
C SER A 356 -29.24 -0.77 -18.60
N HIS A 357 -29.27 -1.90 -19.31
CA HIS A 357 -28.29 -2.99 -19.14
C HIS A 357 -26.86 -2.52 -19.43
N LEU A 358 -26.69 -1.82 -20.53
CA LEU A 358 -25.40 -1.26 -20.95
C LEU A 358 -24.86 -0.26 -19.92
N LEU A 359 -25.68 0.69 -19.48
CA LEU A 359 -25.29 1.72 -18.51
C LEU A 359 -24.97 1.13 -17.14
N VAL A 360 -25.71 0.11 -16.67
CA VAL A 360 -25.44 -0.54 -15.38
C VAL A 360 -24.16 -1.36 -15.46
N SER A 361 -23.89 -2.07 -16.54
CA SER A 361 -22.63 -2.80 -16.73
C SER A 361 -21.43 -1.84 -16.81
N LEU A 362 -21.56 -0.72 -17.54
CA LEU A 362 -20.56 0.33 -17.65
C LEU A 362 -20.29 0.99 -16.28
N GLY A 363 -21.34 1.33 -15.56
CA GLY A 363 -21.24 1.91 -14.20
C GLY A 363 -20.64 0.94 -13.20
N GLY A 364 -21.01 -0.33 -13.25
CA GLY A 364 -20.40 -1.39 -12.44
C GLY A 364 -18.89 -1.49 -12.73
N MET A 365 -18.48 -1.49 -14.01
CA MET A 365 -17.07 -1.45 -14.40
C MET A 365 -16.36 -0.18 -13.89
N MET A 366 -16.99 0.98 -13.99
CA MET A 366 -16.44 2.22 -13.44
C MET A 366 -16.18 2.09 -11.94
N LEU A 367 -17.11 1.53 -11.16
CA LEU A 367 -16.91 1.33 -9.73
C LEU A 367 -15.73 0.39 -9.42
N LEU A 368 -15.54 -0.66 -10.22
CA LEU A 368 -14.38 -1.54 -10.10
C LEU A 368 -13.06 -0.79 -10.32
N LEU A 369 -13.00 0.07 -11.35
CA LEU A 369 -11.79 0.85 -11.68
C LEU A 369 -11.52 1.96 -10.67
N ILE A 370 -12.57 2.64 -10.20
CA ILE A 370 -12.47 3.78 -9.26
C ILE A 370 -12.13 3.32 -7.84
N GLY A 371 -12.48 2.10 -7.46
CA GLY A 371 -12.28 1.59 -6.10
C GLY A 371 -10.84 1.74 -5.59
N GLN A 372 -9.82 1.67 -6.45
CA GLN A 372 -8.44 1.95 -6.06
C GLN A 372 -8.21 3.41 -5.68
N GLY A 373 -8.81 4.34 -6.42
CA GLY A 373 -8.75 5.77 -6.08
C GLY A 373 -9.37 6.05 -4.72
N LEU A 374 -10.47 5.35 -4.36
CA LEU A 374 -11.08 5.43 -3.04
C LEU A 374 -10.14 4.93 -1.93
N GLN A 375 -9.44 3.81 -2.13
CA GLN A 375 -8.43 3.32 -1.17
C GLN A 375 -7.35 4.37 -0.88
N ARG A 376 -7.02 5.19 -1.87
CA ARG A 376 -6.02 6.24 -1.81
C ARG A 376 -6.56 7.61 -1.42
N ARG A 377 -7.84 7.67 -0.97
CA ARG A 377 -8.50 8.91 -0.53
C ARG A 377 -8.65 9.98 -1.61
N SER A 378 -8.72 9.60 -2.91
CA SER A 378 -8.87 10.53 -4.02
C SER A 378 -10.26 11.18 -4.01
N HIS A 379 -10.31 12.51 -4.06
CA HIS A 379 -11.56 13.27 -4.11
C HIS A 379 -12.32 13.02 -5.43
N ALA A 380 -11.61 12.96 -6.56
CA ALA A 380 -12.20 12.66 -7.85
C ALA A 380 -12.84 11.25 -7.90
N ALA A 381 -12.17 10.26 -7.28
CA ALA A 381 -12.72 8.91 -7.13
C ALA A 381 -14.00 8.90 -6.31
N TRP A 382 -14.03 9.68 -5.22
CA TRP A 382 -15.21 9.80 -4.37
C TRP A 382 -16.40 10.43 -5.10
N VAL A 383 -16.21 11.55 -5.82
CA VAL A 383 -17.26 12.22 -6.61
C VAL A 383 -17.85 11.25 -7.64
N LEU A 384 -17.00 10.57 -8.41
CA LEU A 384 -17.44 9.64 -9.45
C LEU A 384 -18.14 8.42 -8.85
N ALA A 385 -17.61 7.82 -7.79
CA ALA A 385 -18.24 6.67 -7.13
C ALA A 385 -19.60 7.04 -6.54
N LEU A 386 -19.71 8.20 -5.89
CA LEU A 386 -20.96 8.71 -5.36
C LEU A 386 -21.99 8.94 -6.48
N GLY A 387 -21.59 9.61 -7.58
CA GLY A 387 -22.43 9.85 -8.75
C GLY A 387 -22.96 8.55 -9.36
N VAL A 388 -22.10 7.57 -9.58
CA VAL A 388 -22.48 6.25 -10.11
C VAL A 388 -23.42 5.51 -9.15
N CYS A 389 -23.12 5.49 -7.85
CA CYS A 389 -23.97 4.83 -6.84
C CYS A 389 -25.34 5.51 -6.66
N LEU A 390 -25.48 6.81 -7.03
CA LEU A 390 -26.78 7.51 -7.01
C LEU A 390 -27.57 7.30 -8.30
N LEU A 391 -26.89 7.27 -9.47
CA LEU A 391 -27.55 7.17 -10.79
C LEU A 391 -27.98 5.75 -11.15
N LEU A 392 -27.23 4.72 -10.71
CA LEU A 392 -27.54 3.34 -11.10
C LEU A 392 -28.73 2.68 -10.42
N PRO A 393 -29.09 2.93 -9.14
CA PRO A 393 -30.25 2.30 -8.50
C PRO A 393 -31.56 2.55 -9.25
N PRO A 394 -31.95 3.77 -9.66
CA PRO A 394 -33.17 3.98 -10.43
C PRO A 394 -33.15 3.27 -11.79
N LEU A 395 -32.02 3.27 -12.51
CA LEU A 395 -31.88 2.55 -13.78
C LEU A 395 -32.02 1.03 -13.61
N ALA A 396 -31.45 0.48 -12.55
CA ALA A 396 -31.56 -0.93 -12.21
C ALA A 396 -33.01 -1.31 -11.84
N LEU A 397 -33.74 -0.47 -11.13
CA LEU A 397 -35.14 -0.68 -10.78
C LEU A 397 -36.06 -0.61 -12.01
N LEU A 398 -35.83 0.31 -12.94
CA LEU A 398 -36.59 0.44 -14.19
C LEU A 398 -36.58 -0.85 -15.02
N ARG A 399 -35.47 -1.55 -15.08
CA ARG A 399 -35.35 -2.82 -15.81
C ARG A 399 -35.79 -4.06 -15.02
N GLY A 400 -36.14 -3.91 -13.73
CA GLY A 400 -36.57 -5.01 -12.85
C GLY A 400 -35.45 -5.81 -12.22
N SER A 401 -34.25 -5.22 -12.07
CA SER A 401 -33.18 -5.77 -11.26
C SER A 401 -33.62 -6.07 -9.83
N HIS A 402 -32.89 -6.96 -9.17
CA HIS A 402 -33.17 -7.26 -7.76
C HIS A 402 -33.04 -5.99 -6.90
N ILE A 403 -34.05 -5.73 -6.08
CA ILE A 403 -34.06 -4.62 -5.13
C ILE A 403 -32.79 -4.58 -4.26
N SER A 404 -32.20 -5.75 -3.96
CA SER A 404 -30.96 -5.89 -3.17
C SER A 404 -29.76 -5.18 -3.82
N VAL A 405 -29.62 -5.20 -5.15
CA VAL A 405 -28.52 -4.54 -5.87
C VAL A 405 -28.68 -3.02 -5.80
N SER A 406 -29.89 -2.52 -6.03
CA SER A 406 -30.20 -1.10 -5.91
C SER A 406 -30.04 -0.59 -4.48
N LEU A 407 -30.46 -1.38 -3.48
CA LEU A 407 -30.31 -1.05 -2.07
C LEU A 407 -28.82 -1.01 -1.65
N SER A 408 -28.02 -1.97 -2.12
CA SER A 408 -26.58 -2.00 -1.84
C SER A 408 -25.84 -0.78 -2.41
N ALA A 409 -26.20 -0.35 -3.62
CA ALA A 409 -25.65 0.86 -4.24
C ALA A 409 -26.08 2.13 -3.50
N ALA A 410 -27.36 2.22 -3.08
CA ALA A 410 -27.86 3.34 -2.28
C ALA A 410 -27.18 3.41 -0.90
N LEU A 411 -26.99 2.28 -0.23
CA LEU A 411 -26.24 2.22 1.04
C LEU A 411 -24.78 2.63 0.86
N ALA A 412 -24.12 2.20 -0.24
CA ALA A 412 -22.78 2.64 -0.58
C ALA A 412 -22.71 4.16 -0.81
N ALA A 413 -23.71 4.74 -1.48
CA ALA A 413 -23.80 6.20 -1.68
C ALA A 413 -23.93 6.95 -0.35
N VAL A 414 -24.79 6.51 0.57
CA VAL A 414 -24.93 7.09 1.91
C VAL A 414 -23.61 6.99 2.70
N ALA A 415 -22.96 5.84 2.65
CA ALA A 415 -21.69 5.63 3.34
C ALA A 415 -20.55 6.51 2.77
N LEU A 416 -20.47 6.64 1.44
CA LEU A 416 -19.54 7.54 0.77
C LEU A 416 -19.79 9.01 1.13
N TRP A 417 -21.03 9.43 1.15
CA TRP A 417 -21.39 10.81 1.55
C TRP A 417 -21.05 11.11 3.00
N ALA A 418 -21.32 10.16 3.91
CA ALA A 418 -20.96 10.28 5.31
C ALA A 418 -19.43 10.42 5.52
N ALA A 419 -18.65 9.72 4.70
CA ALA A 419 -17.18 9.71 4.76
C ALA A 419 -16.51 10.78 3.88
N ARG A 420 -17.23 11.75 3.34
CA ARG A 420 -16.71 12.74 2.38
C ARG A 420 -15.41 13.44 2.83
N ARG A 421 -15.23 13.69 4.12
CA ARG A 421 -14.04 14.35 4.68
C ARG A 421 -12.77 13.51 4.65
N GLU A 422 -12.89 12.21 4.39
CA GLU A 422 -11.76 11.30 4.30
C GLU A 422 -11.12 11.25 2.90
N PHE A 423 -11.79 11.84 1.90
CA PHE A 423 -11.38 11.86 0.49
C PHE A 423 -10.87 13.26 0.11
N TYR A 424 -9.70 13.63 0.61
CA TYR A 424 -9.15 14.99 0.51
C TYR A 424 -8.06 15.15 -0.54
N ARG A 425 -7.53 14.06 -1.12
CA ARG A 425 -6.46 14.12 -2.13
C ARG A 425 -6.98 14.66 -3.45
N GLN A 426 -6.33 15.70 -3.96
CA GLN A 426 -6.71 16.39 -5.19
C GLN A 426 -6.08 15.78 -6.47
N GLY A 427 -5.37 14.66 -6.36
CA GLY A 427 -4.75 13.99 -7.50
C GLY A 427 -5.77 13.51 -8.55
N ALA A 428 -5.41 13.58 -9.85
CA ALA A 428 -6.25 13.02 -10.90
C ALA A 428 -6.30 11.49 -10.81
N LEU A 429 -7.49 10.91 -11.00
CA LEU A 429 -7.73 9.44 -10.92
C LEU A 429 -6.78 8.61 -11.79
N LEU A 430 -6.41 9.14 -12.95
CA LEU A 430 -5.56 8.46 -13.92
C LEU A 430 -4.06 8.55 -13.59
N ASP A 431 -3.66 9.39 -12.66
CA ASP A 431 -2.26 9.60 -12.28
C ASP A 431 -1.76 8.60 -11.23
N GLU A 432 -2.65 7.80 -10.65
CA GLU A 432 -2.29 6.89 -9.57
C GLU A 432 -1.75 5.54 -10.08
N ALA A 433 -0.61 5.08 -9.56
CA ALA A 433 -0.07 3.77 -9.91
C ALA A 433 -0.97 2.64 -9.40
N TRP A 434 -1.33 1.71 -10.27
CA TRP A 434 -2.10 0.54 -9.87
C TRP A 434 -1.27 -0.40 -9.03
N SER A 435 -1.83 -0.84 -7.90
CA SER A 435 -1.18 -1.89 -7.12
C SER A 435 -1.41 -3.25 -7.79
N TRP A 436 -0.41 -4.12 -7.75
CA TRP A 436 -0.53 -5.49 -8.26
C TRP A 436 -1.71 -6.25 -7.61
N ARG A 437 -1.97 -5.98 -6.34
CA ARG A 437 -3.12 -6.55 -5.61
C ARG A 437 -4.46 -6.12 -6.21
N TRP A 438 -4.57 -4.89 -6.65
CA TRP A 438 -5.79 -4.38 -7.28
C TRP A 438 -6.00 -4.99 -8.66
N LEU A 439 -4.95 -5.08 -9.47
CA LEU A 439 -5.00 -5.73 -10.78
C LEU A 439 -5.41 -7.21 -10.66
N SER A 440 -4.91 -7.92 -9.65
CA SER A 440 -5.31 -9.32 -9.40
C SER A 440 -6.79 -9.44 -8.99
N ASN A 441 -7.31 -8.53 -8.17
CA ASN A 441 -8.73 -8.51 -7.80
C ASN A 441 -9.62 -8.18 -9.01
N LEU A 442 -9.22 -7.22 -9.84
CA LEU A 442 -9.92 -6.90 -11.07
C LEU A 442 -9.91 -8.09 -12.05
N GLY A 443 -8.75 -8.74 -12.20
CA GLY A 443 -8.62 -9.96 -12.99
C GLY A 443 -9.50 -11.09 -12.48
N LEU A 444 -9.61 -11.28 -11.16
CA LEU A 444 -10.49 -12.27 -10.55
C LEU A 444 -11.97 -12.00 -10.88
N VAL A 445 -12.42 -10.74 -10.80
CA VAL A 445 -13.80 -10.37 -11.17
C VAL A 445 -14.06 -10.61 -12.65
N LEU A 446 -13.10 -10.27 -13.53
CA LEU A 446 -13.18 -10.55 -14.96
C LEU A 446 -13.31 -12.05 -15.22
N VAL A 447 -12.44 -12.87 -14.64
CA VAL A 447 -12.49 -14.34 -14.80
C VAL A 447 -13.81 -14.90 -14.28
N ALA A 448 -14.28 -14.45 -13.10
CA ALA A 448 -15.57 -14.88 -12.55
C ALA A 448 -16.74 -14.46 -13.44
N THR A 449 -16.70 -13.24 -14.02
CA THR A 449 -17.74 -12.74 -14.94
C THR A 449 -17.75 -13.56 -16.23
N PHE A 450 -16.57 -13.84 -16.84
CA PHE A 450 -16.46 -14.68 -18.03
C PHE A 450 -16.92 -16.12 -17.75
N TRP A 451 -16.50 -16.70 -16.62
CA TRP A 451 -16.94 -18.03 -16.22
C TRP A 451 -18.45 -18.11 -16.06
N LEU A 452 -19.07 -17.14 -15.36
CA LEU A 452 -20.51 -17.05 -15.19
C LEU A 452 -21.21 -16.91 -16.56
N LEU A 453 -20.64 -16.16 -17.48
CA LEU A 453 -21.13 -15.95 -18.83
C LEU A 453 -21.15 -17.26 -19.60
N PHE A 454 -20.07 -18.02 -19.62
CA PHE A 454 -20.04 -19.35 -20.25
C PHE A 454 -21.04 -20.31 -19.61
N PHE A 455 -21.18 -20.25 -18.29
CA PHE A 455 -22.14 -21.11 -17.57
C PHE A 455 -23.60 -20.78 -17.88
N VAL A 456 -23.97 -19.50 -17.91
CA VAL A 456 -25.35 -19.06 -18.16
C VAL A 456 -25.78 -19.31 -19.63
N TYR A 457 -24.81 -19.26 -20.55
CA TYR A 457 -25.08 -19.38 -22.00
C TYR A 457 -24.53 -20.66 -22.65
N SER A 458 -24.28 -21.70 -21.86
CA SER A 458 -23.77 -23.01 -22.34
C SER A 458 -24.67 -23.68 -23.38
N HIS A 459 -25.94 -23.22 -23.53
CA HIS A 459 -26.95 -23.76 -24.46
C HIS A 459 -27.15 -22.93 -25.73
N VAL A 460 -26.42 -21.82 -25.87
CA VAL A 460 -26.51 -21.01 -27.09
C VAL A 460 -25.45 -21.51 -28.07
N GLU A 461 -25.87 -21.96 -29.26
CA GLU A 461 -24.92 -22.32 -30.32
C GLU A 461 -24.02 -21.14 -30.63
N TYR A 462 -22.71 -21.37 -30.55
CA TYR A 462 -21.69 -20.36 -30.78
C TYR A 462 -21.56 -20.06 -32.27
N SER A 463 -21.88 -18.82 -32.71
CA SER A 463 -21.54 -18.32 -34.05
C SER A 463 -20.66 -17.08 -33.91
N ASN A 464 -19.66 -16.94 -34.80
CA ASN A 464 -18.76 -15.77 -34.83
C ASN A 464 -19.50 -14.45 -35.07
N ASP A 465 -20.69 -14.51 -35.69
CA ASP A 465 -21.53 -13.34 -35.98
C ASP A 465 -22.10 -12.71 -34.71
N LEU A 466 -22.20 -13.44 -33.57
CA LEU A 466 -22.66 -12.93 -32.28
C LEU A 466 -21.76 -11.83 -31.71
N TRP A 467 -20.50 -11.77 -32.08
CA TRP A 467 -19.56 -10.75 -31.62
C TRP A 467 -19.76 -9.39 -32.30
N TRP A 468 -20.29 -9.37 -33.51
CA TRP A 468 -20.41 -8.18 -34.37
C TRP A 468 -21.83 -7.62 -34.43
N GLN A 469 -22.83 -8.33 -33.92
CA GLN A 469 -24.22 -7.85 -33.85
C GLN A 469 -24.39 -6.87 -32.68
N PHE A 470 -23.86 -5.67 -32.84
CA PHE A 470 -24.03 -4.56 -31.89
C PHE A 470 -25.42 -3.91 -31.93
N ALA A 471 -26.25 -4.34 -32.81
CA ALA A 471 -27.57 -3.77 -33.03
C ALA A 471 -28.54 -4.11 -31.88
N THR A 472 -29.52 -3.29 -31.73
CA THR A 472 -30.67 -3.39 -30.82
C THR A 472 -31.57 -4.62 -31.05
N SER A 473 -31.13 -5.61 -31.85
CA SER A 473 -31.83 -6.87 -32.05
C SER A 473 -31.70 -7.77 -30.80
N ALA A 474 -32.84 -8.34 -30.37
CA ALA A 474 -33.00 -9.17 -29.17
C ALA A 474 -32.14 -10.47 -29.18
N ASN A 475 -31.42 -10.76 -30.27
CA ASN A 475 -30.74 -12.02 -30.53
C ASN A 475 -29.27 -12.06 -30.09
N ALA A 476 -28.63 -10.92 -29.77
CA ALA A 476 -27.27 -10.94 -29.26
C ALA A 476 -27.28 -11.14 -27.72
N PRO A 477 -26.57 -12.14 -27.19
CA PRO A 477 -26.54 -12.36 -25.75
C PRO A 477 -26.04 -11.12 -25.01
N ARG A 478 -26.84 -10.57 -24.11
CA ARG A 478 -26.54 -9.37 -23.31
C ARG A 478 -25.22 -9.49 -22.55
N ALA A 479 -24.87 -10.70 -22.20
CA ALA A 479 -23.63 -11.03 -21.52
C ALA A 479 -22.38 -10.81 -22.39
N LEU A 480 -22.43 -11.11 -23.71
CA LEU A 480 -21.35 -10.82 -24.66
C LEU A 480 -21.10 -9.32 -24.80
N ARG A 481 -22.19 -8.52 -24.84
CA ARG A 481 -22.10 -7.06 -24.85
C ARG A 481 -21.45 -6.53 -23.56
N ALA A 482 -21.86 -7.03 -22.39
CA ALA A 482 -21.27 -6.63 -21.11
C ALA A 482 -19.77 -7.00 -21.03
N ALA A 483 -19.40 -8.21 -21.48
CA ALA A 483 -18.01 -8.66 -21.52
C ALA A 483 -17.15 -7.81 -22.47
N LEU A 484 -17.67 -7.46 -23.66
CA LEU A 484 -16.97 -6.60 -24.61
C LEU A 484 -16.77 -5.19 -24.05
N ILE A 485 -17.79 -4.59 -23.42
CA ILE A 485 -17.69 -3.29 -22.78
C ILE A 485 -16.64 -3.31 -21.68
N LEU A 486 -16.62 -4.36 -20.89
CA LEU A 486 -15.64 -4.54 -19.82
C LEU A 486 -14.21 -4.58 -20.40
N CYS A 487 -13.97 -5.39 -21.44
CA CYS A 487 -12.68 -5.49 -22.12
C CYS A 487 -12.26 -4.16 -22.77
N VAL A 488 -13.15 -3.55 -23.55
CA VAL A 488 -12.88 -2.27 -24.21
C VAL A 488 -12.63 -1.17 -23.18
N GLY A 489 -13.43 -1.12 -22.11
CA GLY A 489 -13.26 -0.15 -21.04
C GLY A 489 -11.92 -0.28 -20.31
N VAL A 490 -11.47 -1.50 -20.00
CA VAL A 490 -10.14 -1.75 -19.40
C VAL A 490 -9.03 -1.34 -20.37
N ILE A 491 -9.15 -1.68 -21.66
CA ILE A 491 -8.16 -1.31 -22.70
C ILE A 491 -8.09 0.20 -22.88
N VAL A 492 -9.24 0.88 -23.06
CA VAL A 492 -9.31 2.34 -23.26
C VAL A 492 -8.78 3.07 -22.03
N PHE A 493 -9.15 2.63 -20.82
CA PHE A 493 -8.63 3.21 -19.58
C PHE A 493 -7.13 3.00 -19.44
N GLY A 494 -6.64 1.78 -19.74
CA GLY A 494 -5.21 1.47 -19.73
C GLY A 494 -4.43 2.30 -20.74
N MET A 495 -4.97 2.47 -21.95
CA MET A 495 -4.36 3.26 -23.02
C MET A 495 -4.38 4.76 -22.71
N ALA A 496 -5.51 5.30 -22.24
CA ALA A 496 -5.61 6.69 -21.81
C ALA A 496 -4.59 7.04 -20.71
N ARG A 497 -4.27 6.06 -19.87
CA ARG A 497 -3.24 6.17 -18.82
C ARG A 497 -1.83 6.14 -19.39
N LEU A 498 -1.52 5.25 -20.33
CA LEU A 498 -0.20 5.15 -20.97
C LEU A 498 0.12 6.38 -21.81
N LEU A 499 -0.89 7.00 -22.42
CA LEU A 499 -0.75 8.18 -23.28
C LEU A 499 -0.66 9.50 -22.50
N ARG A 500 -0.96 9.53 -21.20
CA ARG A 500 -0.76 10.74 -20.39
C ARG A 500 0.72 10.92 -20.10
N GLY A 501 1.28 11.97 -20.69
CA GLY A 501 2.62 12.46 -20.38
C GLY A 501 2.81 12.78 -18.90
N GLY A 502 4.06 12.86 -18.48
CA GLY A 502 4.42 13.17 -17.09
C GLY A 502 3.75 14.46 -16.61
N ARG A 503 3.48 14.52 -15.32
CA ARG A 503 2.95 15.74 -14.68
C ARG A 503 3.95 16.87 -14.85
N ARG A 504 3.49 18.06 -15.21
CA ARG A 504 4.35 19.25 -15.36
C ARG A 504 5.14 19.52 -14.07
N PRO A 505 6.40 19.95 -14.17
CA PRO A 505 7.18 20.43 -13.04
C PRO A 505 6.45 21.52 -12.27
N MET A 506 6.78 21.69 -10.99
CA MET A 506 6.31 22.84 -10.23
C MET A 506 7.00 24.11 -10.77
N PRO A 507 6.31 25.26 -10.80
CA PRO A 507 6.95 26.50 -11.22
C PRO A 507 8.14 26.79 -10.27
N ALA A 508 9.23 27.26 -10.84
CA ALA A 508 10.37 27.76 -10.08
C ALA A 508 9.96 28.98 -9.25
N ALA A 509 10.68 29.22 -8.16
CA ALA A 509 10.42 30.35 -7.31
C ALA A 509 10.74 31.68 -8.00
N ASP A 510 9.91 32.67 -7.77
CA ASP A 510 10.14 34.04 -8.21
C ASP A 510 11.25 34.76 -7.43
N ALA A 511 11.71 35.89 -7.93
CA ALA A 511 12.75 36.67 -7.28
C ALA A 511 12.38 37.12 -5.86
N GLN A 512 11.10 37.37 -5.60
CA GLN A 512 10.61 37.77 -4.26
C GLN A 512 10.74 36.61 -3.25
N THR A 513 10.43 35.40 -3.67
CA THR A 513 10.63 34.19 -2.83
C THR A 513 12.12 34.01 -2.55
N LEU A 514 13.01 34.13 -3.55
CA LEU A 514 14.44 34.00 -3.35
C LEU A 514 15.00 35.05 -2.38
N GLN A 515 14.51 36.30 -2.42
CA GLN A 515 14.87 37.32 -1.43
C GLN A 515 14.48 36.92 0.01
N THR A 516 13.35 36.24 0.18
CA THR A 516 12.93 35.75 1.53
C THR A 516 13.80 34.62 2.06
N LEU A 517 14.53 33.90 1.17
CA LEU A 517 15.46 32.83 1.57
C LEU A 517 16.81 33.37 2.06
N ALA A 518 17.25 34.57 1.63
CA ALA A 518 18.56 35.10 1.92
C ALA A 518 18.93 35.10 3.42
N PRO A 519 18.07 35.58 4.35
CA PRO A 519 18.40 35.54 5.78
C PRO A 519 18.50 34.12 6.35
N ILE A 520 17.74 33.17 5.79
CA ILE A 520 17.80 31.75 6.22
C ILE A 520 19.10 31.12 5.72
N LEU A 521 19.50 31.41 4.48
CA LEU A 521 20.75 30.93 3.88
C LEU A 521 21.97 31.45 4.64
N ALA A 522 21.95 32.70 5.08
CA ALA A 522 23.03 33.30 5.86
C ALA A 522 23.28 32.59 7.20
N THR A 523 22.27 31.96 7.77
CA THR A 523 22.36 31.17 9.01
C THR A 523 22.59 29.68 8.78
N SER A 524 22.63 29.22 7.52
CA SER A 524 22.86 27.80 7.18
C SER A 524 24.26 27.35 7.59
N THR A 525 24.34 26.13 8.11
CA THR A 525 25.59 25.45 8.45
C THR A 525 26.09 24.47 7.38
N ASP A 526 25.36 24.31 6.28
CA ASP A 526 25.63 23.37 5.19
C ASP A 526 25.56 24.12 3.84
N THR A 527 26.60 23.97 3.05
CA THR A 527 26.71 24.60 1.72
C THR A 527 25.68 24.04 0.71
N GLN A 528 25.10 22.86 0.94
CA GLN A 528 24.05 22.32 0.10
C GLN A 528 22.82 23.26 0.01
N ALA A 529 22.62 24.13 1.03
CA ALA A 529 21.57 25.13 1.02
C ALA A 529 21.68 26.12 -0.16
N CYS A 530 22.90 26.36 -0.69
CA CYS A 530 23.12 27.22 -1.85
C CYS A 530 22.43 26.72 -3.13
N LEU A 531 22.08 25.43 -3.21
CA LEU A 531 21.23 24.88 -4.28
C LEU A 531 19.85 25.53 -4.38
N ALA A 532 19.40 26.23 -3.35
CA ALA A 532 18.19 27.04 -3.40
C ALA A 532 18.27 28.17 -4.45
N LEU A 533 19.46 28.58 -4.84
CA LEU A 533 19.69 29.72 -5.74
C LEU A 533 19.85 29.30 -7.22
N THR A 534 19.74 27.99 -7.54
CA THR A 534 19.91 27.51 -8.93
C THR A 534 18.69 27.78 -9.85
N GLY A 535 17.56 28.27 -9.31
CA GLY A 535 16.42 28.73 -10.10
C GLY A 535 15.45 27.65 -10.60
N ASP A 536 15.71 26.37 -10.30
CA ASP A 536 14.92 25.22 -10.80
C ASP A 536 14.06 24.53 -9.74
N LYS A 537 13.91 25.13 -8.54
CA LYS A 537 13.22 24.55 -7.39
C LYS A 537 12.02 25.36 -6.93
N ALA A 538 11.03 24.64 -6.40
CA ALA A 538 9.98 25.20 -5.57
C ALA A 538 10.36 25.04 -4.09
N PHE A 539 9.70 25.82 -3.22
CA PHE A 539 10.01 25.86 -1.80
C PHE A 539 8.78 25.64 -0.93
N LEU A 540 8.94 24.84 0.11
CA LEU A 540 7.99 24.74 1.22
C LEU A 540 8.56 25.53 2.40
N LEU A 541 8.01 26.70 2.67
CA LEU A 541 8.46 27.60 3.72
C LEU A 541 7.77 27.28 5.07
N ASP A 542 8.50 27.44 6.18
CA ASP A 542 7.91 27.54 7.52
C ASP A 542 7.00 28.78 7.63
N GLU A 543 5.95 28.71 8.43
CA GLU A 543 4.99 29.80 8.61
C GLU A 543 5.65 31.12 9.10
N GLN A 544 6.69 31.00 9.91
CA GLN A 544 7.47 32.10 10.42
C GLN A 544 8.69 32.44 9.55
N ARG A 545 8.83 31.79 8.39
CA ARG A 545 9.96 31.96 7.44
C ARG A 545 11.33 31.75 8.08
N ARG A 546 11.45 30.81 9.02
CA ARG A 546 12.72 30.45 9.69
C ARG A 546 13.43 29.27 9.03
N GLY A 547 12.77 28.60 8.08
CA GLY A 547 13.33 27.44 7.39
C GLY A 547 12.52 27.11 6.15
N PHE A 548 13.11 26.26 5.30
CA PHE A 548 12.50 25.81 4.05
C PHE A 548 12.94 24.40 3.64
N VAL A 549 12.15 23.78 2.77
CA VAL A 549 12.53 22.58 2.01
C VAL A 549 12.59 22.95 0.53
N MET A 550 13.71 22.62 -0.11
CA MET A 550 13.84 22.67 -1.58
C MET A 550 13.15 21.47 -2.19
N MET A 551 12.28 21.66 -3.15
CA MET A 551 11.55 20.55 -3.74
C MET A 551 11.22 20.75 -5.22
N GLN A 552 10.98 19.63 -5.91
CA GLN A 552 10.44 19.64 -7.25
C GLN A 552 9.56 18.41 -7.46
N ARG A 553 8.60 18.51 -8.34
CA ARG A 553 7.71 17.41 -8.72
C ARG A 553 8.20 16.78 -10.02
N TYR A 554 8.37 15.46 -10.01
CA TYR A 554 8.64 14.70 -11.21
C TYR A 554 7.92 13.35 -11.20
N GLY A 555 7.29 13.00 -12.31
CA GLY A 555 6.53 11.75 -12.40
C GLY A 555 5.47 11.62 -11.29
N GLY A 556 5.53 10.55 -10.53
CA GLY A 556 4.65 10.30 -9.39
C GLY A 556 5.26 10.68 -8.03
N SER A 557 6.34 11.46 -8.00
CA SER A 557 7.09 11.78 -6.78
C SER A 557 7.14 13.30 -6.54
N LEU A 558 7.05 13.70 -5.27
CA LEU A 558 7.49 14.99 -4.77
C LEU A 558 8.87 14.76 -4.16
N ILE A 559 9.89 15.41 -4.70
CA ILE A 559 11.30 15.16 -4.39
C ILE A 559 11.87 16.36 -3.69
N SER A 560 12.38 16.18 -2.45
CA SER A 560 13.15 17.21 -1.77
C SER A 560 14.64 17.05 -2.10
N MET A 561 15.37 18.16 -2.14
CA MET A 561 16.81 18.19 -2.24
C MET A 561 17.43 18.47 -0.87
N GLY A 562 18.16 17.51 -0.33
CA GLY A 562 18.76 17.60 1.00
C GLY A 562 17.77 17.58 2.16
N ASP A 563 18.30 17.79 3.35
CA ASP A 563 17.53 18.03 4.56
C ASP A 563 16.93 19.45 4.54
N PRO A 564 15.85 19.74 5.31
CA PRO A 564 15.34 21.11 5.44
C PRO A 564 16.41 22.06 5.97
N VAL A 565 16.44 23.27 5.44
CA VAL A 565 17.31 24.36 5.89
C VAL A 565 16.61 25.15 6.98
N GLY A 566 17.27 25.31 8.13
CA GLY A 566 16.75 26.06 9.29
C GLY A 566 17.06 25.39 10.62
N PRO A 567 16.58 25.94 11.74
CA PRO A 567 16.74 25.35 13.08
C PRO A 567 16.17 23.92 13.17
N PRO A 568 16.72 23.01 13.99
CA PRO A 568 16.34 21.61 14.05
C PRO A 568 14.84 21.35 14.32
N GLU A 569 14.23 22.13 15.20
CA GLU A 569 12.82 22.04 15.54
C GLU A 569 11.93 22.43 14.35
N VAL A 570 12.33 23.45 13.57
CA VAL A 570 11.65 23.86 12.34
C VAL A 570 11.83 22.82 11.26
N ALA A 571 13.03 22.26 11.14
CA ALA A 571 13.33 21.22 10.15
C ALA A 571 12.47 19.96 10.35
N CYS A 572 12.31 19.46 11.58
CA CYS A 572 11.42 18.33 11.88
C CYS A 572 9.96 18.61 11.49
N ALA A 573 9.45 19.82 11.78
CA ALA A 573 8.10 20.20 11.39
C ALA A 573 7.95 20.29 9.86
N LEU A 574 8.94 20.81 9.16
CA LEU A 574 8.96 20.89 7.69
C LEU A 574 9.01 19.51 7.02
N ILE A 575 9.73 18.54 7.61
CA ILE A 575 9.75 17.15 7.11
C ILE A 575 8.33 16.55 7.15
N TRP A 576 7.58 16.77 8.25
CA TRP A 576 6.20 16.31 8.35
C TRP A 576 5.28 17.06 7.38
N ARG A 577 5.40 18.37 7.26
CA ARG A 577 4.62 19.16 6.28
C ARG A 577 4.89 18.77 4.84
N PHE A 578 6.15 18.48 4.49
CA PHE A 578 6.49 17.96 3.17
C PHE A 578 5.80 16.60 2.89
N ARG A 579 5.75 15.73 3.91
CA ARG A 579 5.03 14.46 3.83
C ARG A 579 3.53 14.64 3.62
N GLU A 580 2.93 15.59 4.34
CA GLU A 580 1.52 15.96 4.20
C GLU A 580 1.24 16.55 2.82
N GLU A 581 2.09 17.45 2.34
CA GLU A 581 1.95 18.06 1.00
C GLU A 581 2.03 17.01 -0.11
N ALA A 582 2.99 16.09 -0.04
CA ALA A 582 3.08 14.96 -0.95
C ALA A 582 1.80 14.10 -0.89
N ASP A 583 1.24 13.89 0.30
CA ASP A 583 0.00 13.12 0.49
C ASP A 583 -1.21 13.85 -0.11
N HIS A 584 -1.34 15.16 0.10
CA HIS A 584 -2.39 15.99 -0.50
C HIS A 584 -2.34 15.98 -2.02
N MET A 585 -1.15 16.06 -2.59
CA MET A 585 -0.94 15.98 -4.04
C MET A 585 -1.09 14.57 -4.61
N GLY A 586 -1.24 13.53 -3.77
CA GLY A 586 -1.25 12.12 -4.20
C GLY A 586 0.11 11.67 -4.73
N LEU A 587 1.21 12.27 -4.30
CA LEU A 587 2.58 11.98 -4.73
C LEU A 587 3.31 11.13 -3.70
N ARG A 588 4.38 10.45 -4.15
CA ARG A 588 5.32 9.79 -3.26
C ARG A 588 6.27 10.82 -2.66
N PRO A 589 6.41 10.93 -1.33
CA PRO A 589 7.45 11.74 -0.72
C PRO A 589 8.81 11.06 -0.95
N VAL A 590 9.75 11.80 -1.48
CA VAL A 590 11.12 11.35 -1.72
C VAL A 590 12.07 12.42 -1.21
N PHE A 591 12.93 12.05 -0.26
CA PHE A 591 13.98 12.94 0.24
C PHE A 591 15.30 12.45 -0.35
N TYR A 592 15.98 13.31 -1.11
CA TYR A 592 17.17 12.96 -1.87
C TYR A 592 18.42 13.65 -1.29
N GLN A 593 19.49 12.89 -1.10
CA GLN A 593 20.77 13.33 -0.50
C GLN A 593 20.66 13.85 0.95
N VAL A 594 19.79 13.24 1.76
CA VAL A 594 19.67 13.61 3.18
C VAL A 594 20.79 13.00 4.03
N GLY A 595 21.13 13.66 5.13
CA GLY A 595 22.10 13.20 6.11
C GLY A 595 21.49 12.30 7.19
N GLU A 596 22.28 12.07 8.27
CA GLU A 596 21.88 11.18 9.38
C GLU A 596 21.05 11.90 10.46
N ARG A 597 21.02 13.23 10.44
CA ARG A 597 20.50 14.07 11.51
C ARG A 597 19.04 13.81 11.85
N TYR A 598 18.19 13.50 10.86
CA TYR A 598 16.75 13.35 11.00
C TYR A 598 16.25 11.92 10.76
N TRP A 599 17.09 10.89 10.87
CA TRP A 599 16.72 9.49 10.65
C TRP A 599 15.50 9.05 11.42
N GLN A 600 15.42 9.44 12.69
CA GLN A 600 14.32 9.08 13.56
C GLN A 600 12.99 9.58 13.00
N THR A 601 12.94 10.84 12.54
CA THR A 601 11.74 11.43 11.93
C THR A 601 11.33 10.68 10.66
N TYR A 602 12.28 10.32 9.81
CA TYR A 602 12.00 9.56 8.59
C TYR A 602 11.49 8.13 8.88
N LEU A 603 12.04 7.47 9.88
CA LEU A 603 11.61 6.14 10.32
C LEU A 603 10.21 6.17 10.94
N ASP A 604 9.89 7.19 11.72
CA ASP A 604 8.55 7.38 12.32
C ASP A 604 7.45 7.55 11.27
N MET A 605 7.80 8.04 10.08
CA MET A 605 6.91 8.11 8.91
C MET A 605 6.73 6.77 8.19
N GLY A 606 7.44 5.71 8.59
CA GLY A 606 7.44 4.42 7.91
C GLY A 606 8.15 4.43 6.55
N LEU A 607 9.09 5.36 6.34
CA LEU A 607 9.88 5.45 5.13
C LEU A 607 11.13 4.54 5.20
N THR A 608 11.66 4.18 4.06
CA THR A 608 12.85 3.33 3.92
C THR A 608 14.05 4.20 3.53
N LEU A 609 15.14 4.05 4.28
CA LEU A 609 16.41 4.72 4.00
C LEU A 609 17.27 3.83 3.10
N VAL A 610 17.86 4.44 2.07
CA VAL A 610 18.73 3.77 1.09
C VAL A 610 19.98 4.61 0.91
N LYS A 611 21.16 4.06 1.23
CA LYS A 611 22.42 4.75 1.06
C LYS A 611 22.69 4.98 -0.42
N LEU A 612 22.86 6.25 -0.81
CA LEU A 612 23.16 6.67 -2.19
C LEU A 612 24.66 6.70 -2.46
N GLY A 613 25.46 7.00 -1.45
CA GLY A 613 26.90 7.19 -1.54
C GLY A 613 27.44 7.88 -0.31
N GLU A 614 28.59 8.48 -0.44
CA GLU A 614 29.27 9.22 0.63
C GLU A 614 29.72 10.58 0.16
N GLU A 615 29.56 11.58 0.99
CA GLU A 615 30.07 12.92 0.79
C GLU A 615 31.49 13.03 1.37
N ALA A 616 32.36 13.68 0.63
CA ALA A 616 33.76 13.87 1.03
C ALA A 616 33.97 15.25 1.66
N ILE A 617 34.29 15.28 2.95
CA ILE A 617 34.54 16.51 3.72
C ILE A 617 36.04 16.59 4.05
N VAL A 618 36.72 17.59 3.55
CA VAL A 618 38.15 17.86 3.86
C VAL A 618 38.20 18.80 5.05
N PRO A 619 38.77 18.40 6.20
CA PRO A 619 39.02 19.34 7.29
C PRO A 619 40.09 20.35 6.87
N LEU A 620 39.81 21.64 7.03
CA LEU A 620 40.74 22.73 6.70
C LEU A 620 41.59 23.17 7.89
N GLU A 621 41.11 22.90 9.12
CA GLU A 621 41.88 23.12 10.31
C GLU A 621 43.19 22.28 10.25
N GLY A 622 44.34 22.95 10.29
CA GLY A 622 45.65 22.30 10.17
C GLY A 622 45.95 21.72 8.79
N PHE A 623 45.18 22.08 7.71
CA PHE A 623 45.51 21.66 6.36
C PHE A 623 46.89 22.22 5.96
N THR A 624 47.79 21.34 5.53
CA THR A 624 49.15 21.74 5.09
C THR A 624 49.58 20.85 3.93
N LEU A 625 50.52 21.38 3.11
CA LEU A 625 51.21 20.61 2.09
C LEU A 625 52.50 19.95 2.61
N GLU A 626 52.81 20.12 3.89
CA GLU A 626 54.01 19.54 4.53
C GLU A 626 53.76 18.07 4.92
N GLY A 627 54.83 17.35 5.13
CA GLY A 627 54.79 15.95 5.53
C GLY A 627 54.83 14.95 4.38
N ARG A 628 55.08 13.67 4.71
CA ARG A 628 55.26 12.57 3.77
C ARG A 628 53.94 12.21 3.09
N ASP A 629 52.85 12.23 3.84
CA ASP A 629 51.53 11.83 3.35
C ASP A 629 50.90 12.87 2.40
N ARG A 630 51.48 14.06 2.33
CA ARG A 630 51.07 15.15 1.45
C ARG A 630 51.96 15.34 0.23
N ALA A 631 52.88 14.42 0.00
CA ALA A 631 53.87 14.51 -1.08
C ALA A 631 53.23 14.64 -2.47
N ASP A 632 52.18 13.85 -2.73
CA ASP A 632 51.46 13.88 -4.01
C ASP A 632 50.74 15.23 -4.25
N LEU A 633 50.07 15.79 -3.22
CA LEU A 633 49.43 17.11 -3.32
C LEU A 633 50.45 18.21 -3.53
N ARG A 634 51.58 18.17 -2.79
CA ARG A 634 52.65 19.12 -2.94
C ARG A 634 53.28 19.05 -4.35
N GLN A 635 53.45 17.83 -4.87
CA GLN A 635 53.96 17.64 -6.23
C GLN A 635 52.97 18.21 -7.28
N ALA A 636 51.65 17.96 -7.11
CA ALA A 636 50.61 18.47 -8.00
C ALA A 636 50.58 20.00 -7.96
N TRP A 637 50.66 20.60 -6.79
CA TRP A 637 50.68 22.04 -6.60
C TRP A 637 51.92 22.69 -7.22
N ASN A 638 53.13 22.13 -6.95
CA ASN A 638 54.39 22.59 -7.55
C ASN A 638 54.42 22.43 -9.07
N ARG A 639 53.77 21.42 -9.61
CA ARG A 639 53.60 21.21 -11.06
C ARG A 639 52.77 22.33 -11.66
N GLY A 640 51.63 22.66 -10.99
CA GLY A 640 50.78 23.78 -11.40
C GLY A 640 51.54 25.11 -11.45
N LYS A 641 52.26 25.44 -10.37
CA LYS A 641 53.08 26.66 -10.29
C LYS A 641 54.17 26.72 -11.39
N ARG A 642 54.84 25.61 -11.64
CA ARG A 642 55.84 25.52 -12.72
C ARG A 642 55.23 25.61 -14.13
N GLY A 643 53.96 25.17 -14.26
CA GLY A 643 53.16 25.28 -15.47
C GLY A 643 52.55 26.68 -15.69
N GLY A 644 52.92 27.69 -14.88
CA GLY A 644 52.46 29.06 -15.00
C GLY A 644 51.04 29.30 -14.41
N LEU A 645 50.48 28.32 -13.68
CA LEU A 645 49.19 28.51 -13.05
C LEU A 645 49.27 29.52 -11.91
N SER A 646 48.38 30.50 -11.92
CA SER A 646 48.06 31.38 -10.81
C SER A 646 46.64 31.24 -10.35
N PHE A 647 46.36 31.53 -9.09
CA PHE A 647 45.06 31.45 -8.48
C PHE A 647 44.55 32.82 -8.11
N ARG A 648 43.29 33.10 -8.40
CA ARG A 648 42.59 34.30 -7.98
C ARG A 648 41.15 33.99 -7.56
N MET A 649 40.74 34.62 -6.46
CA MET A 649 39.33 34.56 -6.01
C MET A 649 38.66 35.86 -6.46
N LEU A 650 37.64 35.72 -7.29
CA LEU A 650 36.84 36.83 -7.77
C LEU A 650 35.61 37.00 -6.87
N PRO A 651 35.41 38.14 -6.23
CA PRO A 651 34.18 38.40 -5.51
C PRO A 651 32.99 38.56 -6.50
N PRO A 652 31.75 38.42 -6.05
CA PRO A 652 30.55 38.45 -6.90
C PRO A 652 30.50 39.68 -7.84
N GLU A 653 30.93 40.84 -7.35
CA GLU A 653 30.92 42.11 -8.10
C GLU A 653 31.87 42.13 -9.32
N GLN A 654 32.89 41.28 -9.32
CA GLN A 654 33.86 41.16 -10.42
C GLN A 654 33.53 40.06 -11.41
N VAL A 655 32.53 39.22 -11.11
CA VAL A 655 32.16 38.06 -11.95
C VAL A 655 31.63 38.52 -13.31
N GLU A 656 30.91 39.64 -13.38
CA GLU A 656 30.31 40.19 -14.61
C GLU A 656 31.40 40.44 -15.69
N GLU A 657 32.57 40.96 -15.32
CA GLU A 657 33.62 41.29 -16.23
C GLU A 657 34.23 40.05 -16.94
N VAL A 658 34.16 38.89 -16.26
CA VAL A 658 34.78 37.65 -16.75
C VAL A 658 33.79 36.66 -17.30
N LEU A 659 32.46 36.91 -17.17
CA LEU A 659 31.39 35.99 -17.61
C LEU A 659 31.55 35.50 -19.05
N PRO A 660 31.93 36.33 -20.06
CA PRO A 660 32.11 35.85 -21.43
C PRO A 660 33.21 34.78 -21.50
N ARG A 661 34.29 34.95 -20.73
CA ARG A 661 35.42 34.00 -20.72
C ARG A 661 35.03 32.71 -19.95
N LEU A 662 34.25 32.84 -18.87
CA LEU A 662 33.74 31.65 -18.14
C LEU A 662 32.80 30.83 -19.03
N ALA A 663 31.96 31.49 -19.88
CA ALA A 663 31.09 30.83 -20.85
C ALA A 663 31.91 30.01 -21.86
N GLU A 664 32.95 30.58 -22.45
CA GLU A 664 33.86 29.87 -23.38
C GLU A 664 34.49 28.64 -22.74
N VAL A 665 35.04 28.78 -21.51
CA VAL A 665 35.61 27.64 -20.77
C VAL A 665 34.54 26.57 -20.48
N SER A 666 33.33 26.99 -20.19
CA SER A 666 32.23 26.12 -19.93
C SER A 666 31.77 25.31 -21.16
N GLU A 667 31.62 25.99 -22.32
CA GLU A 667 31.27 25.35 -23.59
C GLU A 667 32.32 24.31 -24.00
N GLN A 668 33.61 24.67 -23.97
CA GLN A 668 34.72 23.76 -24.29
C GLN A 668 34.72 22.53 -23.39
N TRP A 669 34.41 22.69 -22.11
CA TRP A 669 34.31 21.58 -21.16
C TRP A 669 33.14 20.65 -21.47
N LEU A 670 31.96 21.19 -21.81
CA LEU A 670 30.78 20.43 -22.20
C LEU A 670 30.99 19.64 -23.49
N GLU A 671 31.63 20.26 -24.50
CA GLU A 671 32.02 19.60 -25.76
C GLU A 671 32.94 18.42 -25.53
N GLU A 672 34.00 18.60 -24.71
CA GLU A 672 34.96 17.53 -24.37
C GLU A 672 34.28 16.35 -23.66
N LYS A 673 33.32 16.60 -22.79
CA LYS A 673 32.61 15.58 -22.02
C LYS A 673 31.44 14.96 -22.76
N SER A 674 31.11 15.47 -23.97
CA SER A 674 29.89 15.05 -24.70
C SER A 674 28.64 15.07 -23.80
N GLY A 675 28.59 16.04 -22.87
CA GLY A 675 27.62 16.11 -21.79
C GLY A 675 26.55 17.19 -22.00
N GLU A 676 25.38 16.94 -21.46
CA GLU A 676 24.32 17.95 -21.27
C GLU A 676 24.41 18.50 -19.85
N GLU A 677 23.95 19.73 -19.67
CA GLU A 677 23.77 20.33 -18.33
C GLU A 677 22.82 19.46 -17.49
N LYS A 678 23.08 19.37 -16.21
CA LYS A 678 22.25 18.65 -15.26
C LYS A 678 21.61 19.64 -14.30
N GLY A 679 20.37 19.34 -13.90
CA GLY A 679 19.64 20.20 -13.00
C GLY A 679 19.38 19.58 -11.62
N PHE A 680 18.61 20.25 -10.81
CA PHE A 680 18.08 19.87 -9.50
C PHE A 680 19.12 19.62 -8.40
N SER A 681 20.10 18.76 -8.61
CA SER A 681 21.15 18.44 -7.61
C SER A 681 22.48 19.10 -7.88
N LEU A 682 22.59 19.82 -8.98
CA LEU A 682 23.75 20.59 -9.43
C LEU A 682 23.25 21.87 -10.07
N GLY A 683 24.08 22.91 -10.08
CA GLY A 683 23.84 24.12 -10.88
C GLY A 683 24.15 23.90 -12.35
N SER A 684 23.60 24.73 -13.19
CA SER A 684 23.93 24.89 -14.61
C SER A 684 24.65 26.22 -14.85
N PHE A 685 25.30 26.40 -16.03
CA PHE A 685 25.91 27.66 -16.37
C PHE A 685 24.83 28.72 -16.67
N ASP A 686 24.46 29.46 -15.64
CA ASP A 686 23.53 30.57 -15.68
C ASP A 686 24.24 31.83 -15.15
N PRO A 687 24.30 32.91 -15.94
CA PRO A 687 24.90 34.18 -15.52
C PRO A 687 24.32 34.71 -14.21
N ASP A 688 22.99 34.65 -14.03
CA ASP A 688 22.32 35.20 -12.83
C ASP A 688 22.63 34.36 -11.59
N TYR A 689 22.85 33.05 -11.78
CA TYR A 689 23.31 32.18 -10.72
C TYR A 689 24.75 32.43 -10.35
N LEU A 690 25.67 32.55 -11.35
CA LEU A 690 27.10 32.77 -11.10
C LEU A 690 27.39 34.12 -10.42
N ARG A 691 26.64 35.17 -10.74
CA ARG A 691 26.76 36.50 -10.10
C ARG A 691 26.51 36.50 -8.60
N ARG A 692 25.90 35.48 -8.08
CA ARG A 692 25.54 35.36 -6.65
C ARG A 692 26.67 34.81 -5.78
N PHE A 693 27.73 34.30 -6.41
CA PHE A 693 28.80 33.59 -5.71
C PHE A 693 30.20 34.10 -6.11
N PRO A 694 31.17 34.06 -5.21
CA PRO A 694 32.55 34.23 -5.64
C PRO A 694 32.97 33.10 -6.58
N VAL A 695 33.88 33.39 -7.51
CA VAL A 695 34.40 32.45 -8.48
C VAL A 695 35.93 32.34 -8.30
N ALA A 696 36.35 31.12 -8.00
CA ALA A 696 37.77 30.77 -8.01
C ALA A 696 38.24 30.51 -9.44
N VAL A 697 39.28 31.20 -9.88
CA VAL A 697 39.85 31.01 -11.22
C VAL A 697 41.31 30.57 -11.16
N ALA A 698 41.67 29.69 -12.10
CA ALA A 698 43.07 29.39 -12.41
C ALA A 698 43.42 30.02 -13.75
N GLU A 699 44.51 30.76 -13.78
CA GLU A 699 44.94 31.52 -14.92
C GLU A 699 46.34 31.09 -15.37
N VAL A 700 46.60 31.12 -16.70
CA VAL A 700 47.92 30.99 -17.31
C VAL A 700 48.16 32.23 -18.14
N GLU A 701 49.24 32.94 -17.90
CA GLU A 701 49.59 34.21 -18.59
C GLU A 701 48.42 35.23 -18.58
N GLY A 702 47.68 35.31 -17.47
CA GLY A 702 46.53 36.21 -17.30
C GLY A 702 45.21 35.73 -17.97
N GLN A 703 45.24 34.58 -18.65
CA GLN A 703 44.02 34.00 -19.26
C GLN A 703 43.42 32.96 -18.34
N ILE A 704 42.09 33.06 -18.09
CA ILE A 704 41.37 32.06 -17.30
C ILE A 704 41.31 30.75 -18.09
N VAL A 705 41.86 29.68 -17.51
CA VAL A 705 41.86 28.32 -18.08
C VAL A 705 41.01 27.34 -17.30
N ALA A 706 40.64 27.66 -16.07
CA ALA A 706 39.67 26.89 -15.26
C ALA A 706 38.99 27.80 -14.25
N PHE A 707 37.80 27.42 -13.86
CA PHE A 707 37.03 28.08 -12.80
C PHE A 707 36.22 27.12 -11.95
N ALA A 708 35.85 27.57 -10.73
CA ALA A 708 34.84 26.97 -9.89
C ALA A 708 34.06 28.08 -9.16
N ASN A 709 32.73 28.04 -9.21
CA ASN A 709 31.94 28.90 -8.32
C ASN A 709 31.95 28.34 -6.91
N VAL A 710 32.10 29.21 -5.94
CA VAL A 710 32.33 28.79 -4.54
C VAL A 710 31.10 29.04 -3.69
N TRP A 711 30.58 27.98 -3.12
CA TRP A 711 29.53 28.07 -2.13
C TRP A 711 30.13 28.24 -0.74
N TRP A 712 29.45 29.01 0.08
CA TRP A 712 29.87 29.24 1.47
C TRP A 712 28.70 29.14 2.45
N ALA A 713 28.95 28.56 3.61
CA ALA A 713 28.09 28.56 4.77
C ALA A 713 28.88 29.07 5.98
N PRO A 714 28.97 30.41 6.17
CA PRO A 714 29.82 30.98 7.22
C PRO A 714 29.45 30.54 8.62
N ALA A 715 28.15 30.42 8.92
CA ALA A 715 27.67 29.93 10.21
C ALA A 715 28.12 28.50 10.54
N GLY A 716 28.42 27.68 9.53
CA GLY A 716 28.95 26.34 9.68
C GLY A 716 30.46 26.21 9.43
N GLY A 717 31.15 27.29 9.05
CA GLY A 717 32.56 27.26 8.68
C GLY A 717 32.85 26.38 7.46
N GLU A 718 31.88 26.24 6.53
CA GLU A 718 31.98 25.33 5.41
C GLU A 718 32.08 26.05 4.08
N LEU A 719 32.94 25.52 3.22
CA LEU A 719 33.06 25.87 1.80
C LEU A 719 32.73 24.65 0.94
N SER A 720 32.28 24.92 -0.27
CA SER A 720 32.11 23.89 -1.33
C SER A 720 32.23 24.54 -2.70
N VAL A 721 32.21 23.73 -3.75
CA VAL A 721 32.10 24.18 -5.14
C VAL A 721 30.99 23.42 -5.84
N ASP A 722 30.37 24.03 -6.82
CA ASP A 722 29.34 23.42 -7.67
C ASP A 722 29.84 23.19 -9.09
N LEU A 723 29.87 24.25 -9.91
CA LEU A 723 30.42 24.18 -11.25
C LEU A 723 31.94 24.19 -11.18
N MET A 724 32.56 23.16 -11.72
CA MET A 724 34.05 23.07 -11.87
C MET A 724 34.36 22.77 -13.31
N ARG A 725 34.95 23.69 -14.01
CA ARG A 725 35.22 23.56 -15.45
C ARG A 725 36.60 24.02 -15.83
N HIS A 726 37.16 23.41 -16.83
CA HIS A 726 38.47 23.77 -17.39
C HIS A 726 38.41 23.76 -18.92
N SER A 727 39.22 24.59 -19.56
CA SER A 727 39.38 24.59 -21.00
C SER A 727 40.22 23.39 -21.46
N ALA A 728 40.13 23.04 -22.71
CA ALA A 728 40.99 22.02 -23.34
C ALA A 728 42.50 22.36 -23.29
N GLN A 729 42.81 23.64 -23.17
CA GLN A 729 44.18 24.16 -23.10
C GLN A 729 44.77 24.19 -21.67
N ALA A 730 43.96 23.85 -20.66
CA ALA A 730 44.38 23.84 -19.26
C ALA A 730 45.53 22.83 -19.03
N PRO A 731 46.63 23.22 -18.37
CA PRO A 731 47.72 22.29 -18.03
C PRO A 731 47.23 21.07 -17.22
N LYS A 732 47.87 19.91 -17.41
CA LYS A 732 47.50 18.70 -16.62
C LYS A 732 47.68 18.96 -15.12
N GLY A 733 46.63 18.70 -14.36
CA GLY A 733 46.58 18.90 -12.90
C GLY A 733 46.02 20.26 -12.47
N THR A 734 45.46 21.05 -13.39
CA THR A 734 44.85 22.35 -13.09
C THR A 734 43.77 22.24 -12.03
N MET A 735 42.94 21.21 -12.07
CA MET A 735 41.90 21.00 -11.04
C MET A 735 42.48 20.61 -9.68
N ASP A 736 43.53 19.80 -9.63
CA ASP A 736 44.27 19.51 -8.37
C ASP A 736 44.82 20.80 -7.76
N PHE A 737 45.46 21.66 -8.60
CA PHE A 737 45.96 22.97 -8.22
C PHE A 737 44.85 23.88 -7.67
N LEU A 738 43.75 24.01 -8.39
CA LEU A 738 42.62 24.87 -8.00
C LEU A 738 42.04 24.46 -6.65
N PHE A 739 41.85 23.17 -6.41
CA PHE A 739 41.35 22.67 -5.11
C PHE A 739 42.33 22.93 -3.96
N ILE A 740 43.63 22.71 -4.19
CA ILE A 740 44.65 22.98 -3.17
C ILE A 740 44.68 24.46 -2.80
N GLU A 741 44.64 25.36 -3.78
CA GLU A 741 44.58 26.80 -3.54
C GLU A 741 43.27 27.21 -2.82
N LEU A 742 42.13 26.59 -3.18
CA LEU A 742 40.84 26.79 -2.49
C LEU A 742 40.90 26.35 -1.02
N PHE A 743 41.59 25.25 -0.71
CA PHE A 743 41.73 24.82 0.69
C PHE A 743 42.59 25.75 1.51
N LEU A 744 43.73 26.21 0.92
CA LEU A 744 44.61 27.16 1.56
C LEU A 744 43.96 28.54 1.74
N TRP A 745 43.21 29.00 0.73
CA TRP A 745 42.41 30.21 0.80
C TRP A 745 41.32 30.11 1.87
N GLY A 746 40.60 28.99 1.89
CA GLY A 746 39.53 28.74 2.88
C GLY A 746 40.06 28.71 4.32
N GLN A 747 41.18 28.04 4.53
CA GLN A 747 41.88 28.03 5.84
C GLN A 747 42.30 29.44 6.27
N ALA A 748 42.91 30.21 5.34
CA ALA A 748 43.37 31.58 5.61
C ALA A 748 42.19 32.52 5.93
N ASN A 749 40.97 32.23 5.45
CA ASN A 749 39.73 32.99 5.70
C ASN A 749 38.88 32.43 6.82
N GLY A 750 39.38 31.49 7.65
CA GLY A 750 38.73 31.01 8.85
C GLY A 750 37.68 29.91 8.64
N TYR A 751 37.60 29.32 7.46
CA TYR A 751 36.74 28.16 7.24
C TYR A 751 37.36 26.90 7.83
N THR A 752 36.56 26.05 8.41
CA THR A 752 37.02 24.85 9.13
C THR A 752 36.93 23.58 8.29
N ARG A 753 36.11 23.57 7.25
CA ARG A 753 35.95 22.40 6.37
C ARG A 753 35.53 22.77 4.96
N PHE A 754 35.83 21.85 4.04
CA PHE A 754 35.48 21.97 2.62
C PHE A 754 34.75 20.71 2.16
N SER A 755 33.50 20.87 1.66
CA SER A 755 32.76 19.76 1.04
C SER A 755 33.15 19.62 -0.44
N LEU A 756 33.65 18.44 -0.80
CA LEU A 756 33.90 18.07 -2.20
C LEU A 756 32.64 17.48 -2.86
N GLY A 757 31.52 17.47 -2.14
CA GLY A 757 30.25 16.87 -2.59
C GLY A 757 30.22 15.34 -2.52
N MET A 758 29.10 14.76 -2.94
CA MET A 758 28.85 13.32 -2.88
C MET A 758 29.62 12.54 -3.95
N ALA A 759 30.13 11.37 -3.58
CA ALA A 759 30.57 10.32 -4.51
C ALA A 759 29.46 9.26 -4.60
N PRO A 760 28.69 9.20 -5.70
CA PRO A 760 27.59 8.27 -5.83
C PRO A 760 28.05 6.81 -5.74
N LEU A 761 27.21 5.95 -5.16
CA LEU A 761 27.41 4.50 -4.99
C LEU A 761 28.70 4.12 -4.23
N SER A 762 29.32 5.06 -3.54
CA SER A 762 30.51 4.79 -2.72
C SER A 762 30.15 4.31 -1.31
N GLY A 763 31.03 3.52 -0.67
CA GLY A 763 30.88 3.05 0.71
C GLY A 763 29.67 2.13 0.94
N LEU A 764 29.18 1.45 -0.10
CA LEU A 764 28.14 0.45 0.01
C LEU A 764 28.68 -0.87 0.57
N ALA A 765 27.91 -1.52 1.45
CA ALA A 765 28.31 -2.81 2.01
C ALA A 765 28.26 -3.91 0.94
N GLU A 766 29.39 -4.59 0.72
CA GLU A 766 29.52 -5.69 -0.26
C GLU A 766 29.29 -7.09 0.36
N HIS A 767 28.74 -7.16 1.57
CA HIS A 767 28.54 -8.42 2.24
C HIS A 767 27.40 -9.24 1.58
N ARG A 768 27.53 -10.57 1.50
CA ARG A 768 26.53 -11.48 0.89
C ARG A 768 25.12 -11.37 1.51
N LEU A 769 25.01 -10.97 2.77
CA LEU A 769 23.76 -10.74 3.50
C LEU A 769 23.32 -9.28 3.49
N ALA A 770 24.01 -8.40 2.77
CA ALA A 770 23.63 -7.01 2.62
C ALA A 770 22.24 -6.90 1.96
N GLY A 771 21.52 -5.81 2.25
CA GLY A 771 20.20 -5.53 1.71
C GLY A 771 20.17 -5.62 0.17
N ARG A 772 19.01 -5.92 -0.41
CA ARG A 772 18.86 -6.09 -1.87
C ARG A 772 19.33 -4.86 -2.64
N TRP A 773 19.10 -3.66 -2.10
CA TRP A 773 19.56 -2.42 -2.69
C TRP A 773 21.10 -2.35 -2.78
N ASN A 774 21.81 -2.60 -1.67
CA ASN A 774 23.26 -2.52 -1.64
C ASN A 774 23.89 -3.49 -2.65
N ARG A 775 23.32 -4.68 -2.78
CA ARG A 775 23.76 -5.68 -3.78
C ARG A 775 23.50 -5.23 -5.21
N PHE A 776 22.35 -4.65 -5.49
CA PHE A 776 22.02 -4.11 -6.81
C PHE A 776 22.90 -2.88 -7.13
N ALA A 777 23.01 -1.94 -6.21
CA ALA A 777 23.78 -0.73 -6.38
C ALA A 777 25.28 -1.02 -6.53
N SER A 778 25.84 -2.00 -5.79
CA SER A 778 27.23 -2.43 -5.96
C SER A 778 27.46 -3.13 -7.30
N LEU A 779 26.44 -3.84 -7.82
CA LEU A 779 26.48 -4.42 -9.17
C LEU A 779 26.52 -3.31 -10.24
N VAL A 780 25.63 -2.31 -10.10
CA VAL A 780 25.60 -1.14 -10.99
C VAL A 780 26.91 -0.35 -10.92
N ALA A 781 27.45 -0.15 -9.72
CA ALA A 781 28.75 0.53 -9.56
C ALA A 781 29.89 -0.20 -10.30
N ARG A 782 29.93 -1.54 -10.23
CA ARG A 782 30.95 -2.36 -10.91
C ARG A 782 30.80 -2.45 -12.42
N HIS A 783 29.58 -2.51 -12.94
CA HIS A 783 29.32 -2.67 -14.38
C HIS A 783 29.02 -1.35 -15.09
N GLY A 784 28.60 -0.31 -14.35
CA GLY A 784 28.30 1.02 -14.85
C GLY A 784 29.52 1.94 -14.98
N GLU A 785 30.73 1.50 -14.60
CA GLU A 785 31.96 2.27 -14.68
C GLU A 785 32.29 2.81 -16.09
N ARG A 786 31.89 2.06 -17.11
CA ARG A 786 32.09 2.48 -18.53
C ARG A 786 31.22 3.70 -18.92
N PHE A 787 30.15 3.95 -18.17
CA PHE A 787 29.17 5.02 -18.48
C PHE A 787 29.29 6.24 -17.55
N TYR A 788 29.86 6.13 -16.34
CA TYR A 788 29.79 7.23 -15.35
C TYR A 788 31.05 7.45 -14.48
N GLY A 789 32.15 6.70 -14.62
CA GLY A 789 33.41 6.93 -13.90
C GLY A 789 33.33 7.05 -12.38
N PHE A 790 32.42 6.33 -11.71
CA PHE A 790 32.15 6.44 -10.27
C PHE A 790 33.40 6.19 -9.39
N SER A 791 34.22 5.21 -9.75
CA SER A 791 35.49 4.92 -9.03
C SER A 791 36.51 6.00 -9.23
N GLY A 792 36.55 6.60 -10.40
CA GLY A 792 37.42 7.74 -10.73
C GLY A 792 37.15 8.95 -9.84
N LEU A 793 35.87 9.28 -9.65
CA LEU A 793 35.47 10.41 -8.80
C LEU A 793 35.83 10.17 -7.32
N ARG A 794 35.55 8.97 -6.78
CA ARG A 794 35.98 8.63 -5.41
C ARG A 794 37.49 8.70 -5.25
N ARG A 795 38.25 8.14 -6.20
CA ARG A 795 39.70 8.16 -6.18
C ARG A 795 40.25 9.58 -6.22
N PHE A 796 39.66 10.43 -7.06
CA PHE A 796 40.03 11.85 -7.11
C PHE A 796 39.86 12.54 -5.76
N LYS A 797 38.65 12.40 -5.13
CA LYS A 797 38.35 13.01 -3.84
C LYS A 797 39.22 12.44 -2.71
N SER A 798 39.52 11.15 -2.76
CA SER A 798 40.38 10.48 -1.76
C SER A 798 41.81 11.02 -1.69
N LYS A 799 42.33 11.68 -2.76
CA LYS A 799 43.65 12.32 -2.76
C LYS A 799 43.79 13.37 -1.64
N PHE A 800 42.67 14.01 -1.27
CA PHE A 800 42.61 15.07 -0.27
C PHE A 800 42.41 14.57 1.15
N ALA A 801 42.39 13.23 1.37
CA ALA A 801 42.16 12.57 2.66
C ALA A 801 40.90 13.07 3.38
N PRO A 802 39.70 13.05 2.73
CA PRO A 802 38.48 13.54 3.33
C PRO A 802 37.95 12.58 4.38
N THR A 803 37.12 13.11 5.30
CA THR A 803 36.19 12.34 6.11
C THR A 803 34.95 12.04 5.26
N TRP A 804 34.54 10.78 5.18
CA TRP A 804 33.41 10.36 4.40
C TRP A 804 32.14 10.33 5.25
N ARG A 805 31.07 11.03 4.80
CA ARG A 805 29.76 11.06 5.46
C ARG A 805 28.71 10.42 4.56
N PRO A 806 27.89 9.47 5.04
CA PRO A 806 26.89 8.84 4.21
C PRO A 806 25.75 9.79 3.83
N ARG A 807 25.27 9.70 2.60
CA ARG A 807 24.08 10.39 2.11
C ARG A 807 23.05 9.38 1.64
N TYR A 808 21.78 9.65 1.92
CA TYR A 808 20.68 8.71 1.75
C TYR A 808 19.58 9.25 0.83
N LEU A 809 18.86 8.31 0.21
CA LEU A 809 17.53 8.54 -0.33
C LEU A 809 16.53 7.95 0.67
N VAL A 810 15.49 8.71 0.97
CA VAL A 810 14.40 8.28 1.85
C VAL A 810 13.10 8.31 1.06
N ALA A 811 12.43 7.17 0.96
CA ALA A 811 11.21 7.02 0.17
C ALA A 811 10.33 5.88 0.72
N PRO A 812 9.05 5.77 0.30
CA PRO A 812 8.24 4.59 0.60
C PRO A 812 8.90 3.31 0.08
N GLY A 813 8.94 2.27 0.92
CA GLY A 813 9.58 1.00 0.59
C GLY A 813 8.83 0.14 -0.44
N GLY A 814 9.34 -1.07 -0.70
CA GLY A 814 8.74 -2.04 -1.62
C GLY A 814 8.85 -1.62 -3.08
N MET A 815 7.78 -1.80 -3.85
CA MET A 815 7.73 -1.48 -5.29
C MET A 815 7.78 0.04 -5.60
N HIS A 816 7.64 0.89 -4.58
CA HIS A 816 7.72 2.34 -4.75
C HIS A 816 9.17 2.84 -4.88
N LEU A 817 10.12 2.14 -4.29
CA LEU A 817 11.52 2.55 -4.26
C LEU A 817 12.17 2.61 -5.66
N PRO A 818 12.07 1.59 -6.53
CA PRO A 818 12.60 1.69 -7.91
C PRO A 818 11.99 2.84 -8.70
N ALA A 819 10.69 3.08 -8.52
CA ALA A 819 10.00 4.18 -9.20
C ALA A 819 10.46 5.56 -8.67
N ALA A 820 10.71 5.69 -7.37
CA ALA A 820 11.26 6.90 -6.77
C ALA A 820 12.68 7.20 -7.31
N LEU A 821 13.54 6.18 -7.39
CA LEU A 821 14.88 6.29 -7.96
C LEU A 821 14.85 6.71 -9.43
N LEU A 822 13.95 6.14 -10.22
CA LEU A 822 13.80 6.50 -11.63
C LEU A 822 13.34 7.95 -11.79
N ASP A 823 12.37 8.40 -10.96
CA ASP A 823 11.89 9.78 -10.99
C ASP A 823 13.03 10.77 -10.61
N VAL A 824 13.81 10.45 -9.57
CA VAL A 824 14.99 11.27 -9.17
C VAL A 824 16.02 11.32 -10.29
N THR A 825 16.37 10.17 -10.88
CA THR A 825 17.38 10.12 -11.96
C THR A 825 16.94 10.94 -13.16
N ARG A 826 15.67 10.85 -13.56
CA ARG A 826 15.13 11.62 -14.69
C ARG A 826 15.03 13.10 -14.38
N LEU A 827 14.68 13.47 -13.13
CA LEU A 827 14.66 14.88 -12.71
C LEU A 827 16.06 15.53 -12.82
N ILE A 828 17.11 14.81 -12.39
CA ILE A 828 18.48 15.30 -12.44
C ILE A 828 19.00 15.40 -13.89
N SER A 829 18.56 14.46 -14.75
CA SER A 829 18.96 14.43 -16.17
C SER A 829 18.10 15.35 -17.06
N ALA A 830 17.05 15.96 -16.52
CA ALA A 830 16.24 16.93 -17.28
C ALA A 830 17.00 18.25 -17.43
N ASP A 831 17.10 18.73 -18.67
CA ASP A 831 17.70 20.02 -18.96
C ASP A 831 16.88 21.15 -18.31
N PRO A 832 17.47 21.98 -17.44
CA PRO A 832 16.77 23.09 -16.81
C PRO A 832 16.17 24.10 -17.84
N GLY A 833 16.79 24.26 -19.02
CA GLY A 833 16.35 25.15 -20.06
C GLY A 833 15.19 24.66 -20.93
N ARG A 834 14.81 23.37 -20.84
CA ARG A 834 13.68 22.76 -21.58
C ARG A 834 12.42 22.54 -20.75
N GLN A 835 12.29 23.15 -19.60
CA GLN A 835 11.11 23.00 -18.72
C GLN A 835 9.98 24.00 -19.03
N GLU A 836 9.88 24.52 -20.28
CA GLU A 836 8.72 25.29 -20.75
C GLU A 836 7.49 24.42 -21.09
#